data_9196849028e58652332d7dbc44e17fbc
#
_entry.id   9196849028e58652332d7dbc44e17fbc
#
_cell.length_a   1.000
_cell.length_b   1.000
_cell.length_c   1.000
_cell.angle_alpha   90.00
_cell.angle_beta   90.00
_cell.angle_gamma   90.00
#
_symmetry.space_group_name_H-M   'P 1'
#
loop_
_entity.id
_entity.type
_entity.pdbx_description
1 polymer ?
#
loop_
_entity_poly.entity_id
_entity_poly.type
_entity_poly.pdbx_seq_one_letter_code
_entity_poly.pdbx_strand_id
1 'polypeptide(L)'
;MAAAANGGGNPQTGPGLNRLSWSKGPSAVAVRDGPDPYRSGICYALLYLVVSARVGFCRDCDKTPCIYGRCVNGSCICDQGWVGEQCQHCGGRFKLTEPSGYLTDGPINYKYKTKCTWLIEGYPNAVLRLRFNHFATECSWDHMYVYDGDSIYAPLIAVFSGLIIPEVHGNETVPEVVTTSGYALLHFFSDAAYNLTGFNIFYSINSCPNNCSGHGKCVTGNSGRVFCECDEYWKGEACDIPYCKDNCGSPDHGYCDLTGEKLCVCNDSWQGPDCSLTVPSMESYWVLPNIKPFSPSVSRASHKAVVYGKFMWVIGGYTFNYSSSQMILKYDLESNGWAGVPIVSVARPSSRYGHSLTLYQDDIYMYGGKIDTDNGNITNELWIFNIPTLSWTRKIPTVLSPGQQYDVEGHSAHIIEMDSGDVIMIIIFGYSALYGYINSVQEYNIKTNMWLVPDIKGAIVQGGYGHSSVYNAMTKSIYVHGGYKAFTNNKYGLVDDLYKYTVTTRTWTILKESGFARYLHSAVIISGAMLIFGGNTHNDTSLSNGAKCFSADFLAYDIACDEWTILPKPNLHRDLNRFGHTAVVSNGSMYVFGGFSSMLLNDVLVYKPSSCEAFSEDLCLNAGPGIRCLWHKHHCAPWELGQSNSSFHEVKCPPKTVATDDRCFKYTDCGSCTANMNGCQWCEDKKCISITSNCSVSVRNNTKCRVRNMHVCSKFTSCKTCSMKLNCQWDERNQECQALPAHLCGEGWSHVGDVCLRINTSRENYDNAKLYCYNLSGNLASLTTSKEVEFVLDELHKYTVQKISPWVGLRKINVSYWGWEDMSPFTNTTLQWLPGEPNDSGFCAYLVRAEIVGLKAYACTEMANGLVCEKPVGRHSVSAFSKGVKNMIRLISQFSAARGDGINDFRWEEGGCSMM
;
A
#
# COMPACT_ATOMS: atom_id res chain seq x y z
N MET A 1 -6.08 1.37 0.32
CA MET A 1 -7.01 2.46 0.59
C MET A 1 -7.09 3.42 -0.57
N ALA A 2 -5.98 3.89 -1.08
CA ALA A 2 -5.97 4.79 -2.21
C ALA A 2 -6.71 4.25 -3.44
N ALA A 3 -6.67 2.96 -3.67
CA ALA A 3 -7.41 2.32 -4.77
C ALA A 3 -8.92 2.22 -4.52
N ALA A 4 -9.33 2.23 -3.26
CA ALA A 4 -10.75 2.09 -2.92
C ALA A 4 -11.53 3.41 -2.89
N ALA A 5 -10.83 4.52 -2.81
CA ALA A 5 -11.48 5.82 -2.65
C ALA A 5 -11.61 6.64 -3.95
N ASN A 6 -10.93 6.25 -5.01
CA ASN A 6 -11.04 6.94 -6.29
C ASN A 6 -12.02 6.20 -7.19
N GLY A 7 -13.28 6.52 -7.08
CA GLY A 7 -14.37 5.97 -7.89
C GLY A 7 -14.40 6.46 -9.34
N GLY A 8 -13.30 6.69 -9.99
CA GLY A 8 -13.27 7.16 -11.37
C GLY A 8 -11.99 6.88 -12.13
N GLY A 9 -11.02 6.31 -11.50
CA GLY A 9 -9.77 5.98 -12.15
C GLY A 9 -9.45 4.50 -12.03
N ASN A 10 -9.10 3.85 -13.09
CA ASN A 10 -8.58 2.50 -13.18
C ASN A 10 -8.13 1.95 -11.84
N PRO A 11 -8.62 0.78 -11.40
CA PRO A 11 -8.03 0.10 -10.27
C PRO A 11 -6.61 -0.29 -10.68
N GLN A 12 -5.65 0.54 -10.30
CA GLN A 12 -4.27 0.12 -10.37
C GLN A 12 -4.10 -0.98 -9.34
N THR A 13 -4.09 -2.19 -9.88
CA THR A 13 -3.30 -3.30 -9.40
C THR A 13 -3.31 -3.54 -7.89
N GLY A 14 -4.41 -4.05 -7.43
CA GLY A 14 -4.32 -5.07 -6.42
C GLY A 14 -3.86 -6.34 -7.13
N PRO A 15 -3.02 -7.19 -6.52
CA PRO A 15 -2.51 -8.38 -7.18
C PRO A 15 -3.66 -9.35 -7.46
N GLY A 16 -3.87 -9.64 -8.73
CA GLY A 16 -4.78 -10.69 -9.15
C GLY A 16 -4.30 -12.04 -8.64
N LEU A 17 -5.07 -12.65 -7.77
CA LEU A 17 -4.89 -14.03 -7.34
C LEU A 17 -5.20 -14.96 -8.51
N ASN A 18 -4.16 -15.53 -9.10
CA ASN A 18 -4.29 -16.65 -10.01
C ASN A 18 -4.79 -17.89 -9.26
N ARG A 19 -5.91 -18.41 -9.70
CA ARG A 19 -6.52 -19.66 -9.23
C ARG A 19 -5.52 -20.81 -9.29
N LEU A 20 -5.29 -21.44 -8.16
CA LEU A 20 -4.78 -22.81 -8.10
C LEU A 20 -5.93 -23.79 -8.38
N SER A 21 -5.85 -24.47 -9.53
CA SER A 21 -6.68 -25.63 -9.83
C SER A 21 -6.18 -26.83 -9.01
N TRP A 22 -6.98 -27.32 -8.08
CA TRP A 22 -6.76 -28.60 -7.42
C TRP A 22 -7.24 -29.73 -8.32
N SER A 23 -6.28 -30.49 -8.84
CA SER A 23 -6.53 -31.79 -9.44
C SER A 23 -6.86 -32.80 -8.34
N LYS A 24 -8.03 -33.38 -8.38
CA LYS A 24 -8.37 -34.56 -7.57
C LYS A 24 -7.61 -35.77 -8.11
N GLY A 25 -6.88 -36.42 -7.24
CA GLY A 25 -6.26 -37.72 -7.50
C GLY A 25 -7.27 -38.87 -7.44
N PRO A 26 -6.86 -40.08 -7.80
CA PRO A 26 -7.71 -41.07 -8.39
C PRO A 26 -8.19 -42.18 -7.45
N SER A 27 -9.31 -42.80 -7.79
CA SER A 27 -9.60 -44.15 -7.31
C SER A 27 -10.18 -44.98 -8.44
N ALA A 28 -9.38 -45.89 -8.92
CA ALA A 28 -9.53 -47.27 -9.30
C ALA A 28 -10.93 -47.80 -9.65
N VAL A 29 -11.09 -48.49 -10.73
CA VAL A 29 -10.89 -49.92 -11.01
C VAL A 29 -11.41 -50.21 -12.41
N ALA A 30 -10.64 -51.04 -13.06
CA ALA A 30 -10.82 -51.56 -14.43
C ALA A 30 -12.06 -52.43 -14.65
N VAL A 31 -12.48 -52.51 -15.93
CA VAL A 31 -12.61 -53.82 -16.63
C VAL A 31 -12.69 -53.57 -18.15
N ARG A 32 -12.06 -54.48 -18.88
CA ARG A 32 -11.91 -54.63 -20.32
C ARG A 32 -13.24 -54.90 -21.06
N ASP A 33 -13.40 -54.57 -22.31
CA ASP A 33 -13.25 -55.45 -23.48
C ASP A 33 -13.62 -54.73 -24.78
N GLY A 34 -12.99 -55.14 -25.78
CA GLY A 34 -12.69 -54.68 -27.09
C GLY A 34 -13.81 -54.76 -28.18
N PRO A 35 -13.45 -54.68 -29.44
CA PRO A 35 -14.21 -53.91 -30.42
C PRO A 35 -15.06 -54.74 -31.33
N ASP A 36 -16.03 -54.12 -31.98
CA ASP A 36 -16.39 -54.44 -33.37
C ASP A 36 -17.31 -53.43 -34.05
N PRO A 37 -17.23 -53.34 -35.37
CA PRO A 37 -17.69 -52.24 -36.20
C PRO A 37 -19.07 -52.56 -36.84
N TYR A 38 -19.76 -51.60 -37.24
CA TYR A 38 -20.79 -51.48 -38.26
C TYR A 38 -21.97 -50.58 -37.83
N ARG A 39 -22.01 -49.41 -38.36
CA ARG A 39 -23.12 -48.82 -39.13
C ARG A 39 -23.02 -47.30 -39.28
N SER A 40 -22.52 -46.96 -40.42
CA SER A 40 -22.86 -45.69 -41.08
C SER A 40 -24.34 -45.70 -41.44
N GLY A 41 -25.09 -44.67 -41.03
CA GLY A 41 -26.37 -44.43 -41.65
C GLY A 41 -27.48 -43.72 -40.87
N ILE A 42 -27.25 -43.33 -39.59
CA ILE A 42 -28.32 -42.67 -38.81
C ILE A 42 -27.87 -41.33 -38.16
N CYS A 43 -26.79 -40.72 -38.64
CA CYS A 43 -26.30 -39.46 -38.07
C CYS A 43 -26.93 -38.19 -38.63
N TYR A 44 -27.76 -38.23 -39.67
CA TYR A 44 -28.36 -37.01 -40.28
C TYR A 44 -29.81 -36.71 -39.82
N ALA A 45 -30.50 -37.65 -39.24
CA ALA A 45 -31.87 -37.42 -38.72
C ALA A 45 -31.90 -36.98 -37.26
N LEU A 46 -30.86 -37.28 -36.49
CA LEU A 46 -30.72 -36.83 -35.08
C LEU A 46 -30.15 -35.43 -34.91
N LEU A 47 -29.44 -34.89 -35.92
CA LEU A 47 -28.98 -33.52 -35.87
C LEU A 47 -30.09 -32.49 -36.13
N TYR A 48 -31.15 -32.83 -36.82
CA TYR A 48 -32.30 -31.95 -37.08
C TYR A 48 -33.31 -31.93 -35.91
N LEU A 49 -33.32 -32.96 -35.09
CA LEU A 49 -34.14 -33.00 -33.86
C LEU A 49 -33.45 -32.38 -32.64
N VAL A 50 -32.13 -32.27 -32.64
CA VAL A 50 -31.37 -31.59 -31.55
C VAL A 50 -31.29 -30.08 -31.80
N VAL A 51 -31.47 -29.61 -33.00
CA VAL A 51 -31.48 -28.16 -33.32
C VAL A 51 -32.89 -27.55 -33.12
N SER A 52 -33.93 -28.33 -33.15
CA SER A 52 -35.31 -27.87 -32.85
C SER A 52 -35.76 -28.11 -31.37
N ALA A 53 -34.92 -28.75 -30.55
CA ALA A 53 -35.19 -28.92 -29.11
C ALA A 53 -34.28 -28.01 -28.25
N ARG A 54 -34.00 -26.77 -28.69
CA ARG A 54 -33.81 -25.66 -27.75
C ARG A 54 -35.22 -25.23 -27.28
N VAL A 55 -35.94 -26.16 -26.72
CA VAL A 55 -36.98 -25.82 -25.74
C VAL A 55 -36.18 -25.25 -24.54
N GLY A 56 -36.10 -23.91 -24.49
CA GLY A 56 -35.79 -23.28 -23.25
C GLY A 56 -36.61 -23.94 -22.17
N PHE A 57 -35.98 -24.45 -21.12
CA PHE A 57 -36.64 -24.68 -19.87
C PHE A 57 -37.11 -23.29 -19.42
N CYS A 58 -38.31 -22.88 -19.87
CA CYS A 58 -39.11 -21.88 -19.21
C CYS A 58 -39.37 -22.44 -17.82
N ARG A 59 -38.64 -21.99 -16.84
CA ARG A 59 -39.03 -22.17 -15.45
C ARG A 59 -40.37 -21.47 -15.32
N ASP A 60 -41.37 -22.26 -15.14
CA ASP A 60 -42.76 -21.84 -14.96
C ASP A 60 -42.80 -21.00 -13.67
N CYS A 61 -42.91 -19.66 -13.79
CA CYS A 61 -42.97 -18.77 -12.63
C CYS A 61 -44.23 -18.98 -11.79
N ASP A 62 -45.18 -19.82 -12.24
CA ASP A 62 -46.28 -20.30 -11.43
C ASP A 62 -45.83 -21.29 -10.35
N LYS A 63 -44.67 -21.94 -10.53
CA LYS A 63 -44.06 -22.85 -9.53
C LYS A 63 -42.95 -22.20 -8.70
N THR A 64 -42.30 -21.17 -9.22
CA THR A 64 -41.24 -20.44 -8.56
C THR A 64 -41.48 -18.93 -8.68
N PRO A 65 -42.01 -18.26 -7.63
CA PRO A 65 -42.48 -16.88 -7.75
C PRO A 65 -41.33 -15.92 -8.07
N CYS A 66 -41.63 -14.89 -8.87
CA CYS A 66 -40.75 -13.76 -9.10
C CYS A 66 -40.64 -12.96 -7.80
N ILE A 67 -39.40 -12.66 -7.38
CA ILE A 67 -39.14 -12.00 -6.09
C ILE A 67 -39.39 -10.51 -6.18
N TYR A 68 -38.73 -9.84 -7.14
CA TYR A 68 -38.93 -8.41 -7.43
C TYR A 68 -39.39 -8.23 -8.88
N GLY A 69 -40.60 -8.66 -9.17
CA GLY A 69 -41.17 -8.58 -10.49
C GLY A 69 -42.48 -9.35 -10.56
N ARG A 70 -43.07 -9.44 -11.75
CA ARG A 70 -44.33 -10.12 -12.02
C ARG A 70 -44.19 -11.24 -13.04
N CYS A 71 -44.94 -12.34 -12.84
CA CYS A 71 -44.99 -13.43 -13.79
C CYS A 71 -45.87 -13.06 -14.99
N VAL A 72 -45.30 -13.15 -16.19
CA VAL A 72 -46.05 -12.93 -17.44
C VAL A 72 -45.64 -14.01 -18.44
N ASN A 73 -46.61 -14.77 -18.92
CA ASN A 73 -46.41 -15.86 -19.86
C ASN A 73 -45.31 -16.87 -19.46
N GLY A 74 -45.28 -17.26 -18.16
CA GLY A 74 -44.32 -18.23 -17.63
C GLY A 74 -42.88 -17.69 -17.43
N SER A 75 -42.68 -16.38 -17.59
CA SER A 75 -41.39 -15.71 -17.38
C SER A 75 -41.51 -14.52 -16.45
N CYS A 76 -40.50 -14.27 -15.61
CA CYS A 76 -40.49 -13.11 -14.74
C CYS A 76 -40.12 -11.84 -15.53
N ILE A 77 -41.00 -10.85 -15.43
CA ILE A 77 -40.69 -9.48 -15.84
C ILE A 77 -40.26 -8.72 -14.58
N CYS A 78 -38.98 -8.32 -14.52
CA CYS A 78 -38.42 -7.68 -13.36
C CYS A 78 -38.86 -6.23 -13.24
N ASP A 79 -39.06 -5.79 -12.00
CA ASP A 79 -39.22 -4.38 -11.68
C ASP A 79 -37.93 -3.61 -11.98
N GLN A 80 -38.03 -2.29 -12.12
CA GLN A 80 -36.90 -1.45 -12.49
C GLN A 80 -35.74 -1.61 -11.48
N GLY A 81 -34.54 -1.93 -12.00
CA GLY A 81 -33.33 -2.10 -11.20
C GLY A 81 -33.05 -3.54 -10.78
N TRP A 82 -33.98 -4.48 -11.01
CA TRP A 82 -33.82 -5.89 -10.66
C TRP A 82 -33.49 -6.74 -11.89
N VAL A 83 -32.72 -7.80 -11.69
CA VAL A 83 -32.27 -8.73 -12.72
C VAL A 83 -32.22 -10.17 -12.21
N GLY A 84 -32.12 -11.13 -13.14
CA GLY A 84 -32.07 -12.56 -12.83
C GLY A 84 -33.33 -13.31 -13.27
N GLU A 85 -33.29 -14.65 -13.24
CA GLU A 85 -34.41 -15.48 -13.69
C GLU A 85 -35.67 -15.31 -12.82
N GLN A 86 -35.48 -14.98 -11.55
CA GLN A 86 -36.54 -14.72 -10.55
C GLN A 86 -36.55 -13.25 -10.09
N CYS A 87 -35.79 -12.36 -10.79
CA CYS A 87 -35.64 -10.97 -10.39
C CYS A 87 -35.05 -10.81 -8.97
N GLN A 88 -34.12 -11.69 -8.63
CA GLN A 88 -33.58 -11.85 -7.26
C GLN A 88 -32.32 -11.04 -7.00
N HIS A 89 -31.73 -10.36 -7.98
CA HIS A 89 -30.51 -9.60 -7.83
C HIS A 89 -30.69 -8.14 -8.27
N CYS A 90 -30.05 -7.24 -7.58
CA CYS A 90 -29.95 -5.88 -8.10
C CYS A 90 -29.04 -5.84 -9.35
N GLY A 91 -29.29 -4.91 -10.26
CA GLY A 91 -28.54 -4.77 -11.50
C GLY A 91 -28.81 -3.47 -12.25
N GLY A 92 -29.36 -2.46 -11.55
CA GLY A 92 -29.76 -1.21 -12.14
C GLY A 92 -29.74 -0.01 -11.19
N ARG A 93 -30.63 0.95 -11.50
CA ARG A 93 -30.80 2.17 -10.70
C ARG A 93 -32.18 2.16 -10.05
N PHE A 94 -32.19 2.50 -8.79
CA PHE A 94 -33.38 2.64 -7.97
C PHE A 94 -33.55 4.11 -7.59
N LYS A 95 -34.78 4.61 -7.62
CA LYS A 95 -35.16 5.92 -7.11
C LYS A 95 -36.13 5.70 -5.95
N LEU A 96 -35.80 6.23 -4.79
CA LEU A 96 -36.55 6.08 -3.55
C LEU A 96 -36.98 7.47 -3.06
N THR A 97 -38.28 7.64 -2.87
CA THR A 97 -38.91 8.90 -2.44
C THR A 97 -39.76 8.74 -1.19
N GLU A 98 -39.94 7.50 -0.73
CA GLU A 98 -40.70 7.19 0.48
C GLU A 98 -39.96 7.74 1.73
N PRO A 99 -40.70 8.14 2.77
CA PRO A 99 -40.08 8.70 3.99
C PRO A 99 -39.11 7.76 4.70
N SER A 100 -39.27 6.45 4.54
CA SER A 100 -38.38 5.43 5.08
C SER A 100 -38.53 4.11 4.31
N GLY A 101 -37.48 3.29 4.32
CA GLY A 101 -37.51 2.00 3.65
C GLY A 101 -36.22 1.23 3.83
N TYR A 102 -36.07 0.15 3.06
CA TYR A 102 -34.90 -0.70 3.09
C TYR A 102 -34.25 -0.78 1.70
N LEU A 103 -32.94 -0.85 1.69
CA LEU A 103 -32.11 -1.11 0.52
C LEU A 103 -31.50 -2.51 0.70
N THR A 104 -31.54 -3.30 -0.36
CA THR A 104 -30.93 -4.64 -0.39
C THR A 104 -30.45 -4.96 -1.82
N ASP A 105 -29.47 -5.82 -1.94
CA ASP A 105 -28.98 -6.41 -3.19
C ASP A 105 -29.81 -7.63 -3.63
N GLY A 106 -30.66 -8.17 -2.73
CA GLY A 106 -31.52 -9.33 -2.95
C GLY A 106 -31.52 -10.28 -1.77
N PRO A 107 -32.29 -11.39 -1.86
CA PRO A 107 -32.43 -12.36 -0.79
C PRO A 107 -31.35 -13.43 -0.72
N ILE A 108 -30.44 -13.46 -1.70
CA ILE A 108 -29.32 -14.39 -1.82
C ILE A 108 -28.05 -13.64 -2.11
N ASN A 109 -26.90 -14.29 -2.05
CA ASN A 109 -25.61 -13.68 -2.33
C ASN A 109 -25.65 -12.86 -3.63
N TYR A 110 -25.08 -11.65 -3.60
CA TYR A 110 -24.99 -10.80 -4.79
C TYR A 110 -24.22 -11.48 -5.93
N LYS A 111 -24.43 -11.02 -7.15
CA LYS A 111 -23.71 -11.54 -8.32
C LYS A 111 -22.32 -10.91 -8.45
N TYR A 112 -21.41 -11.69 -9.05
CA TYR A 112 -20.13 -11.14 -9.54
C TYR A 112 -20.35 -10.01 -10.54
N LYS A 113 -19.52 -9.00 -10.53
CA LYS A 113 -19.57 -7.83 -11.44
C LYS A 113 -20.87 -7.07 -11.35
N THR A 114 -21.47 -7.04 -10.17
CA THR A 114 -22.71 -6.29 -9.91
C THR A 114 -22.42 -4.79 -9.81
N LYS A 115 -23.30 -3.99 -10.40
CA LYS A 115 -23.32 -2.54 -10.25
C LYS A 115 -24.75 -2.11 -10.00
N CYS A 116 -25.01 -1.57 -8.82
CA CYS A 116 -26.33 -1.11 -8.42
C CYS A 116 -26.21 0.31 -7.85
N THR A 117 -27.25 1.12 -8.07
CA THR A 117 -27.27 2.49 -7.57
C THR A 117 -28.64 2.81 -7.00
N TRP A 118 -28.68 3.34 -5.79
CA TRP A 118 -29.90 3.83 -5.14
C TRP A 118 -29.77 5.35 -4.95
N LEU A 119 -30.73 6.08 -5.47
CA LEU A 119 -30.90 7.50 -5.20
C LEU A 119 -32.08 7.68 -4.25
N ILE A 120 -31.82 8.14 -3.05
CA ILE A 120 -32.83 8.53 -2.08
C ILE A 120 -33.03 10.04 -2.22
N GLU A 121 -34.26 10.45 -2.50
CA GLU A 121 -34.61 11.84 -2.75
C GLU A 121 -35.57 12.33 -1.65
N GLY A 122 -35.08 13.24 -0.84
CA GLY A 122 -35.86 13.94 0.15
C GLY A 122 -36.14 15.40 -0.26
N TYR A 123 -36.55 16.20 0.71
CA TYR A 123 -36.69 17.64 0.50
C TYR A 123 -35.30 18.31 0.52
N PRO A 124 -35.10 19.42 -0.20
CA PRO A 124 -33.86 20.18 -0.13
C PRO A 124 -33.46 20.49 1.31
N ASN A 125 -32.19 20.18 1.64
CA ASN A 125 -31.63 20.27 3.00
C ASN A 125 -32.28 19.38 4.07
N ALA A 126 -33.07 18.39 3.69
CA ALA A 126 -33.53 17.36 4.62
C ALA A 126 -32.33 16.51 5.10
N VAL A 127 -32.42 16.01 6.31
CA VAL A 127 -31.44 15.06 6.85
C VAL A 127 -31.88 13.64 6.50
N LEU A 128 -31.04 12.91 5.79
CA LEU A 128 -31.26 11.48 5.52
C LEU A 128 -30.33 10.66 6.39
N ARG A 129 -30.85 9.59 6.97
CA ARG A 129 -30.11 8.68 7.81
C ARG A 129 -30.13 7.28 7.21
N LEU A 130 -28.94 6.68 7.14
CA LEU A 130 -28.68 5.35 6.59
C LEU A 130 -28.13 4.46 7.70
N ARG A 131 -28.86 3.45 8.10
CA ARG A 131 -28.47 2.51 9.16
C ARG A 131 -28.14 1.15 8.57
N PHE A 132 -26.93 0.67 8.76
CA PHE A 132 -26.39 -0.55 8.18
C PHE A 132 -26.72 -1.74 9.09
N ASN A 133 -27.93 -2.29 8.99
CA ASN A 133 -28.39 -3.41 9.83
C ASN A 133 -27.63 -4.70 9.55
N HIS A 134 -27.28 -4.95 8.29
CA HIS A 134 -26.44 -6.04 7.83
C HIS A 134 -25.61 -5.58 6.64
N PHE A 135 -24.33 -5.92 6.65
CA PHE A 135 -23.44 -5.66 5.52
C PHE A 135 -22.31 -6.67 5.51
N ALA A 136 -22.21 -7.47 4.43
CA ALA A 136 -21.18 -8.47 4.24
C ALA A 136 -20.79 -8.54 2.77
N THR A 137 -19.63 -7.98 2.44
CA THR A 137 -19.03 -8.00 1.11
C THR A 137 -17.58 -8.47 1.18
N GLU A 138 -16.99 -8.79 0.03
CA GLU A 138 -15.56 -9.09 -0.01
C GLU A 138 -14.75 -7.87 0.39
N CYS A 139 -13.84 -8.04 1.35
CA CYS A 139 -13.00 -6.95 1.84
C CYS A 139 -12.13 -6.37 0.74
N SER A 140 -12.08 -5.04 0.64
CA SER A 140 -11.19 -4.28 -0.26
C SER A 140 -11.43 -4.45 -1.76
N TRP A 141 -12.38 -5.31 -2.18
CA TRP A 141 -12.72 -5.52 -3.59
C TRP A 141 -14.15 -5.10 -3.91
N ASP A 142 -15.10 -5.43 -3.03
CA ASP A 142 -16.50 -5.10 -3.19
C ASP A 142 -16.88 -3.96 -2.27
N HIS A 143 -17.42 -2.88 -2.83
CA HIS A 143 -17.61 -1.61 -2.12
C HIS A 143 -19.00 -1.04 -2.28
N MET A 144 -19.50 -0.45 -1.19
CA MET A 144 -20.64 0.47 -1.20
C MET A 144 -20.14 1.88 -0.95
N TYR A 145 -20.28 2.76 -1.93
CA TYR A 145 -19.97 4.18 -1.85
C TYR A 145 -21.22 4.96 -1.46
N VAL A 146 -21.11 5.88 -0.53
CA VAL A 146 -22.21 6.76 -0.08
C VAL A 146 -21.83 8.22 -0.31
N TYR A 147 -22.66 8.91 -1.09
CA TYR A 147 -22.45 10.32 -1.45
C TYR A 147 -23.56 11.19 -0.82
N ASP A 148 -23.19 12.37 -0.30
CA ASP A 148 -24.13 13.40 0.17
C ASP A 148 -24.59 14.28 -1.01
N GLY A 149 -25.53 13.76 -1.79
CA GLY A 149 -26.06 14.41 -2.99
C GLY A 149 -26.70 13.41 -3.94
N ASP A 150 -27.03 13.89 -5.15
CA ASP A 150 -27.76 13.15 -6.17
C ASP A 150 -26.86 12.49 -7.24
N SER A 151 -25.56 12.67 -7.18
CA SER A 151 -24.62 12.21 -8.18
C SER A 151 -23.30 11.70 -7.58
N ILE A 152 -22.55 10.94 -8.38
CA ILE A 152 -21.19 10.49 -8.02
C ILE A 152 -20.17 11.63 -7.91
N TYR A 153 -20.52 12.83 -8.32
CA TYR A 153 -19.70 14.04 -8.17
C TYR A 153 -20.00 14.81 -6.87
N ALA A 154 -21.03 14.37 -6.13
CA ALA A 154 -21.33 14.90 -4.81
C ALA A 154 -20.26 14.46 -3.80
N PRO A 155 -20.17 15.11 -2.62
CA PRO A 155 -19.22 14.72 -1.60
C PRO A 155 -19.35 13.25 -1.20
N LEU A 156 -18.28 12.47 -1.35
CA LEU A 156 -18.18 11.11 -0.81
C LEU A 156 -18.05 11.21 0.71
N ILE A 157 -18.88 10.48 1.45
CA ILE A 157 -18.91 10.55 2.93
C ILE A 157 -18.60 9.21 3.62
N ALA A 158 -18.84 8.09 2.93
CA ALA A 158 -18.52 6.77 3.46
C ALA A 158 -18.23 5.74 2.36
N VAL A 159 -17.40 4.75 2.68
CA VAL A 159 -17.11 3.59 1.82
C VAL A 159 -17.11 2.34 2.70
N PHE A 160 -18.04 1.44 2.44
CA PHE A 160 -18.19 0.19 3.19
C PHE A 160 -17.65 -0.98 2.37
N SER A 161 -16.93 -1.89 3.04
CA SER A 161 -16.42 -3.14 2.49
C SER A 161 -16.20 -4.14 3.62
N GLY A 162 -16.35 -5.42 3.35
CA GLY A 162 -16.19 -6.49 4.33
C GLY A 162 -17.41 -6.73 5.21
N LEU A 163 -17.20 -7.32 6.37
CA LEU A 163 -18.25 -7.71 7.30
C LEU A 163 -18.47 -6.63 8.35
N ILE A 164 -19.69 -6.09 8.42
CA ILE A 164 -20.17 -5.22 9.49
C ILE A 164 -21.29 -5.96 10.20
N ILE A 165 -20.98 -6.53 11.36
CA ILE A 165 -21.97 -7.11 12.28
C ILE A 165 -21.94 -6.27 13.54
N PRO A 166 -23.09 -5.84 14.07
CA PRO A 166 -23.17 -5.36 15.44
C PRO A 166 -22.70 -6.50 16.35
N GLU A 167 -21.67 -6.28 17.15
CA GLU A 167 -21.26 -7.30 18.13
C GLU A 167 -22.41 -7.52 19.12
N VAL A 168 -22.74 -8.77 19.36
CA VAL A 168 -23.92 -9.20 20.14
C VAL A 168 -23.75 -8.89 21.65
N HIS A 169 -22.66 -8.31 22.06
CA HIS A 169 -22.35 -8.03 23.46
C HIS A 169 -22.34 -6.52 23.75
N GLY A 170 -23.49 -6.02 24.19
CA GLY A 170 -23.61 -4.69 24.77
C GLY A 170 -23.88 -3.58 23.76
N ASN A 171 -24.10 -2.41 24.20
CA ASN A 171 -24.51 -1.17 23.56
C ASN A 171 -23.68 -0.66 22.35
N GLU A 172 -23.17 -1.52 21.48
CA GLU A 172 -22.53 -1.09 20.24
C GLU A 172 -23.57 -0.60 19.25
N THR A 173 -23.44 0.64 18.86
CA THR A 173 -24.32 1.31 17.89
C THR A 173 -24.07 0.74 16.48
N VAL A 174 -25.15 0.39 15.80
CA VAL A 174 -25.10 0.06 14.36
C VAL A 174 -24.57 1.26 13.59
N PRO A 175 -23.61 1.10 12.65
CA PRO A 175 -23.10 2.21 11.86
C PRO A 175 -24.23 2.99 11.18
N GLU A 176 -24.23 4.30 11.39
CA GLU A 176 -25.20 5.22 10.79
C GLU A 176 -24.45 6.27 9.98
N VAL A 177 -24.90 6.52 8.75
CA VAL A 177 -24.38 7.57 7.89
C VAL A 177 -25.46 8.62 7.70
N VAL A 178 -25.10 9.88 7.82
CA VAL A 178 -26.01 11.00 7.73
C VAL A 178 -25.64 11.89 6.53
N THR A 179 -26.62 12.17 5.65
CA THR A 179 -26.50 13.18 4.60
C THR A 179 -27.31 14.41 4.95
N THR A 180 -26.92 15.56 4.43
CA THR A 180 -27.51 16.86 4.78
C THR A 180 -27.99 17.67 3.58
N SER A 181 -27.76 17.20 2.37
CA SER A 181 -28.17 17.87 1.12
C SER A 181 -29.66 17.69 0.79
N GLY A 182 -30.34 16.75 1.45
CA GLY A 182 -31.67 16.28 1.06
C GLY A 182 -31.63 15.08 0.13
N TYR A 183 -30.44 14.60 -0.26
CA TYR A 183 -30.23 13.48 -1.16
C TYR A 183 -29.19 12.54 -0.58
N ALA A 184 -29.30 11.26 -0.93
CA ALA A 184 -28.22 10.28 -0.72
C ALA A 184 -28.11 9.37 -1.94
N LEU A 185 -26.92 9.27 -2.51
CA LEU A 185 -26.62 8.33 -3.58
C LEU A 185 -25.75 7.20 -3.02
N LEU A 186 -26.24 5.97 -3.11
CA LEU A 186 -25.49 4.78 -2.77
C LEU A 186 -25.14 4.05 -4.05
N HIS A 187 -23.84 3.70 -4.22
CA HIS A 187 -23.37 2.96 -5.38
C HIS A 187 -22.63 1.71 -4.93
N PHE A 188 -23.18 0.53 -5.26
CA PHE A 188 -22.56 -0.75 -4.98
C PHE A 188 -21.83 -1.28 -6.21
N PHE A 189 -20.61 -1.75 -5.99
CA PHE A 189 -19.77 -2.36 -7.00
C PHE A 189 -19.18 -3.67 -6.45
N SER A 190 -19.25 -4.76 -7.23
CA SER A 190 -18.53 -6.00 -6.95
C SER A 190 -17.64 -6.41 -8.12
N ASP A 191 -16.53 -7.08 -7.81
CA ASP A 191 -15.59 -7.58 -8.80
C ASP A 191 -16.00 -8.95 -9.37
N ALA A 192 -15.06 -9.72 -9.91
CA ALA A 192 -15.31 -11.01 -10.58
C ALA A 192 -15.07 -12.22 -9.68
N ALA A 193 -14.61 -12.02 -8.45
CA ALA A 193 -14.31 -13.08 -7.49
C ALA A 193 -15.27 -12.99 -6.29
N TYR A 194 -15.34 -13.93 -5.46
CA TYR A 194 -16.08 -14.07 -4.22
C TYR A 194 -17.36 -13.20 -4.10
N ASN A 195 -18.46 -13.80 -3.68
CA ASN A 195 -19.72 -13.13 -3.38
C ASN A 195 -20.23 -13.59 -2.01
N LEU A 196 -20.73 -12.66 -1.24
CA LEU A 196 -21.21 -12.89 0.13
C LEU A 196 -22.69 -12.53 0.23
N THR A 197 -23.21 -12.52 1.46
CA THR A 197 -24.65 -12.36 1.75
C THR A 197 -25.20 -10.97 1.46
N GLY A 198 -24.34 -10.00 1.06
CA GLY A 198 -24.76 -8.67 0.66
C GLY A 198 -25.16 -7.78 1.83
N PHE A 199 -26.22 -7.01 1.68
CA PHE A 199 -26.55 -5.98 2.66
C PHE A 199 -28.07 -5.75 2.84
N ASN A 200 -28.39 -5.22 4.02
CA ASN A 200 -29.68 -4.66 4.36
C ASN A 200 -29.47 -3.33 5.09
N ILE A 201 -29.87 -2.23 4.45
CA ILE A 201 -29.67 -0.86 4.95
C ILE A 201 -31.03 -0.22 5.11
N PHE A 202 -31.35 0.24 6.31
CA PHE A 202 -32.54 1.03 6.58
C PHE A 202 -32.24 2.51 6.31
N TYR A 203 -33.16 3.19 5.60
CA TYR A 203 -33.06 4.64 5.42
C TYR A 203 -34.31 5.33 5.97
N SER A 204 -34.11 6.56 6.42
CA SER A 204 -35.19 7.45 6.82
C SER A 204 -34.89 8.90 6.44
N ILE A 205 -35.93 9.60 5.97
CA ILE A 205 -35.86 10.99 5.54
C ILE A 205 -36.42 11.88 6.63
N ASN A 206 -35.65 12.89 7.05
CA ASN A 206 -36.04 13.87 8.03
C ASN A 206 -36.55 13.29 9.35
N SER A 207 -35.90 12.23 9.84
CA SER A 207 -36.17 11.60 11.13
C SER A 207 -35.09 11.94 12.15
N CYS A 208 -35.43 11.92 13.41
CA CYS A 208 -34.48 12.08 14.48
C CYS A 208 -33.59 10.84 14.63
N PRO A 209 -32.30 11.01 15.03
CA PRO A 209 -31.40 9.90 15.22
C PRO A 209 -31.94 8.92 16.27
N ASN A 210 -31.99 7.62 15.93
CA ASN A 210 -32.44 6.54 16.80
C ASN A 210 -33.73 6.85 17.60
N ASN A 211 -34.61 7.64 17.00
CA ASN A 211 -35.81 8.13 17.67
C ASN A 211 -35.51 8.81 19.02
N CYS A 212 -34.44 9.62 19.08
CA CYS A 212 -33.92 10.28 20.27
C CYS A 212 -33.58 9.29 21.41
N SER A 213 -33.24 8.05 21.07
CA SER A 213 -32.87 6.95 22.00
C SER A 213 -33.86 6.70 23.13
N GLY A 214 -35.08 7.20 23.04
CA GLY A 214 -36.09 7.17 24.10
C GLY A 214 -35.85 8.17 25.25
N HIS A 215 -34.87 9.06 25.10
CA HIS A 215 -34.44 10.04 26.10
C HIS A 215 -34.59 11.48 25.60
N GLY A 216 -35.55 11.73 24.76
CA GLY A 216 -35.86 13.07 24.24
C GLY A 216 -37.03 13.05 23.25
N LYS A 217 -37.42 14.24 22.81
CA LYS A 217 -38.47 14.42 21.82
C LYS A 217 -37.91 14.88 20.49
N CYS A 218 -38.37 14.24 19.41
CA CYS A 218 -38.05 14.66 18.05
C CYS A 218 -38.88 15.95 17.72
N VAL A 219 -38.19 17.07 17.51
CA VAL A 219 -38.80 18.37 17.21
C VAL A 219 -38.32 18.91 15.86
N THR A 220 -39.13 19.68 15.20
CA THR A 220 -38.80 20.33 13.93
C THR A 220 -38.45 21.80 14.18
N GLY A 221 -37.22 22.20 13.85
CA GLY A 221 -36.79 23.58 13.98
C GLY A 221 -37.33 24.49 12.89
N ASN A 222 -37.11 25.78 13.03
CA ASN A 222 -37.59 26.82 12.10
C ASN A 222 -37.04 26.68 10.66
N SER A 223 -35.95 25.93 10.48
CA SER A 223 -35.36 25.63 9.18
C SER A 223 -35.95 24.39 8.51
N GLY A 224 -36.94 23.74 9.10
CA GLY A 224 -37.49 22.45 8.64
C GLY A 224 -36.64 21.25 8.99
N ARG A 225 -35.49 21.42 9.64
CA ARG A 225 -34.66 20.31 10.13
C ARG A 225 -35.20 19.75 11.42
N VAL A 226 -35.18 18.45 11.55
CA VAL A 226 -35.50 17.74 12.78
C VAL A 226 -34.25 17.54 13.64
N PHE A 227 -34.43 17.66 14.94
CA PHE A 227 -33.42 17.38 15.94
C PHE A 227 -34.06 16.86 17.23
N CYS A 228 -33.25 16.21 18.05
CA CYS A 228 -33.72 15.73 19.35
C CYS A 228 -33.59 16.84 20.38
N GLU A 229 -34.69 17.11 21.06
CA GLU A 229 -34.71 17.88 22.31
C GLU A 229 -34.59 16.88 23.45
N CYS A 230 -33.40 16.82 24.06
CA CYS A 230 -33.07 15.77 25.03
C CYS A 230 -33.73 16.05 26.41
N ASP A 231 -34.13 14.95 27.06
CA ASP A 231 -34.57 15.00 28.45
C ASP A 231 -33.41 15.41 29.38
N GLU A 232 -33.74 15.80 30.61
CA GLU A 232 -32.75 16.20 31.61
C GLU A 232 -31.72 15.05 31.83
N TYR A 233 -30.45 15.41 31.98
CA TYR A 233 -29.28 14.51 32.09
C TYR A 233 -28.92 13.67 30.84
N TRP A 234 -29.49 14.01 29.65
CA TRP A 234 -29.12 13.42 28.37
C TRP A 234 -28.66 14.49 27.39
N LYS A 235 -27.65 14.14 26.57
CA LYS A 235 -27.11 15.00 25.51
C LYS A 235 -26.68 14.17 24.27
N GLY A 236 -26.17 14.84 23.26
CA GLY A 236 -25.84 14.24 22.00
C GLY A 236 -26.92 14.44 20.95
N GLU A 237 -26.62 14.20 19.70
CA GLU A 237 -27.58 14.36 18.61
C GLU A 237 -28.76 13.39 18.73
N ALA A 238 -28.54 12.21 19.31
CA ALA A 238 -29.53 11.17 19.53
C ALA A 238 -30.03 11.09 20.97
N CYS A 239 -29.64 11.99 21.85
CA CYS A 239 -29.90 11.91 23.30
C CYS A 239 -29.46 10.57 23.92
N ASP A 240 -28.36 10.03 23.43
CA ASP A 240 -27.77 8.73 23.78
C ASP A 240 -26.59 8.80 24.74
N ILE A 241 -26.13 10.01 25.02
CA ILE A 241 -25.01 10.29 25.91
C ILE A 241 -25.56 10.79 27.26
N PRO A 242 -25.53 9.99 28.32
CA PRO A 242 -25.89 10.48 29.64
C PRO A 242 -24.80 11.45 30.15
N TYR A 243 -25.20 12.50 30.84
CA TYR A 243 -24.28 13.36 31.57
C TYR A 243 -24.65 13.48 33.03
N CYS A 244 -23.64 13.61 33.88
CA CYS A 244 -23.81 13.72 35.32
C CYS A 244 -24.71 12.63 35.94
N LYS A 245 -24.72 11.45 35.35
CA LYS A 245 -25.45 10.31 35.87
C LYS A 245 -25.01 10.04 37.29
N ASP A 246 -25.96 9.72 38.17
CA ASP A 246 -25.74 9.49 39.60
C ASP A 246 -24.90 10.61 40.27
N ASN A 247 -25.05 11.87 39.82
CA ASN A 247 -24.27 13.02 40.26
C ASN A 247 -22.76 12.81 40.21
N CYS A 248 -22.28 12.03 39.20
CA CYS A 248 -20.87 11.67 39.02
C CYS A 248 -20.22 10.98 40.23
N GLY A 249 -21.02 10.30 41.07
CA GLY A 249 -20.56 9.71 42.32
C GLY A 249 -20.02 10.71 43.34
N SER A 250 -20.51 11.96 43.29
CA SER A 250 -20.12 13.04 44.20
C SER A 250 -20.44 12.70 45.67
N PRO A 251 -19.55 12.99 46.65
CA PRO A 251 -18.27 13.73 46.46
C PRO A 251 -17.05 12.84 46.16
N ASP A 252 -17.16 11.52 46.28
CA ASP A 252 -16.01 10.61 46.34
C ASP A 252 -15.39 10.31 44.97
N HIS A 253 -16.18 10.25 43.93
CA HIS A 253 -15.70 9.85 42.61
C HIS A 253 -15.44 11.06 41.71
N GLY A 254 -16.17 12.14 41.88
CA GLY A 254 -16.09 13.34 41.07
C GLY A 254 -17.20 14.32 41.33
N TYR A 255 -17.41 15.27 40.46
CA TYR A 255 -18.50 16.22 40.52
C TYR A 255 -19.06 16.52 39.12
N CYS A 256 -20.30 16.94 39.06
CA CYS A 256 -20.98 17.36 37.82
C CYS A 256 -20.65 18.83 37.51
N ASP A 257 -19.95 19.07 36.41
CA ASP A 257 -19.75 20.40 35.82
C ASP A 257 -20.88 20.70 34.85
N LEU A 258 -21.80 21.51 35.27
CA LEU A 258 -22.94 21.99 34.44
C LEU A 258 -22.57 23.16 33.54
N THR A 259 -21.32 23.64 33.60
CA THR A 259 -20.83 24.70 32.72
C THR A 259 -20.27 24.09 31.43
N GLY A 260 -20.36 24.83 30.31
CA GLY A 260 -19.83 24.37 29.04
C GLY A 260 -20.48 23.08 28.53
N GLU A 261 -19.71 21.97 28.45
CA GLU A 261 -20.11 20.70 27.81
C GLU A 261 -21.00 19.82 28.70
N LYS A 262 -21.28 20.20 29.96
CA LYS A 262 -22.01 19.38 30.93
C LYS A 262 -21.40 17.99 31.08
N LEU A 263 -20.37 17.85 31.88
CA LEU A 263 -19.60 16.63 32.08
C LEU A 263 -19.41 16.29 33.56
N CYS A 264 -19.15 15.02 33.81
CA CYS A 264 -18.51 14.60 35.03
C CYS A 264 -17.03 14.95 35.00
N VAL A 265 -16.57 15.63 36.03
CA VAL A 265 -15.14 15.82 36.33
C VAL A 265 -14.77 14.81 37.40
N CYS A 266 -14.01 13.82 37.03
CA CYS A 266 -13.64 12.72 37.93
C CYS A 266 -12.42 13.10 38.80
N ASN A 267 -12.39 12.59 40.05
CA ASN A 267 -11.20 12.64 40.91
C ASN A 267 -10.11 11.71 40.32
N ASP A 268 -8.85 11.89 40.74
CA ASP A 268 -7.69 11.20 40.15
C ASP A 268 -7.77 9.66 40.15
N SER A 269 -8.55 9.06 41.01
CA SER A 269 -8.74 7.62 41.10
C SER A 269 -9.93 7.08 40.33
N TRP A 270 -10.62 7.93 39.59
CA TRP A 270 -11.85 7.59 38.87
C TRP A 270 -11.84 8.08 37.43
N GLN A 271 -12.54 7.39 36.58
CA GLN A 271 -12.66 7.72 35.15
C GLN A 271 -14.02 7.26 34.60
N GLY A 272 -14.25 7.58 33.34
CA GLY A 272 -15.47 7.24 32.62
C GLY A 272 -16.43 8.44 32.53
N PRO A 273 -17.51 8.30 31.75
CA PRO A 273 -18.45 9.40 31.54
C PRO A 273 -19.26 9.77 32.78
N ASP A 274 -19.31 8.92 33.77
CA ASP A 274 -20.04 9.05 35.03
C ASP A 274 -19.15 8.86 36.26
N CYS A 275 -17.83 8.79 36.10
CA CYS A 275 -16.83 8.54 37.15
C CYS A 275 -17.09 7.24 37.93
N SER A 276 -17.67 6.24 37.32
CA SER A 276 -17.96 4.93 37.94
C SER A 276 -16.83 3.94 37.84
N LEU A 277 -15.85 4.16 36.94
CA LEU A 277 -14.72 3.28 36.72
C LEU A 277 -13.52 3.74 37.54
N THR A 278 -12.92 2.81 38.29
CA THR A 278 -11.67 3.09 39.01
C THR A 278 -10.52 3.20 38.02
N VAL A 279 -9.58 4.10 38.24
CA VAL A 279 -8.29 4.15 37.57
C VAL A 279 -7.37 3.15 38.24
N PRO A 280 -6.96 2.06 37.56
CA PRO A 280 -6.05 1.10 38.12
C PRO A 280 -4.69 1.78 38.34
N SER A 281 -4.16 1.82 39.55
CA SER A 281 -2.83 2.36 39.81
C SER A 281 -1.69 1.48 39.27
N MET A 282 -1.95 0.20 39.05
CA MET A 282 -0.96 -0.82 38.63
C MET A 282 -1.23 -1.40 37.25
N GLU A 283 -2.37 -1.16 36.64
CA GLU A 283 -2.75 -1.71 35.36
C GLU A 283 -2.75 -0.66 34.26
N SER A 284 -2.51 -1.09 33.04
CA SER A 284 -2.64 -0.23 31.87
C SER A 284 -4.11 -0.06 31.43
N TYR A 285 -4.46 1.08 30.91
CA TYR A 285 -5.83 1.38 30.48
C TYR A 285 -5.90 2.33 29.30
N TRP A 286 -7.06 2.31 28.62
CA TRP A 286 -7.36 3.22 27.53
C TRP A 286 -8.32 4.32 27.99
N VAL A 287 -8.14 5.52 27.43
CA VAL A 287 -8.97 6.70 27.66
C VAL A 287 -9.45 7.28 26.35
N LEU A 288 -10.70 7.72 26.30
CA LEU A 288 -11.25 8.53 25.24
C LEU A 288 -11.34 9.99 25.74
N PRO A 289 -10.41 10.88 25.32
CA PRO A 289 -10.43 12.27 25.74
C PRO A 289 -11.71 12.99 25.27
N ASN A 290 -12.21 13.91 26.06
CA ASN A 290 -13.27 14.81 25.64
C ASN A 290 -12.69 15.93 24.79
N ILE A 291 -12.87 15.83 23.46
CA ILE A 291 -12.27 16.74 22.49
C ILE A 291 -13.22 17.92 22.25
N LYS A 292 -12.70 19.15 22.32
CA LYS A 292 -13.47 20.36 22.00
C LYS A 292 -13.88 20.37 20.52
N PRO A 293 -15.14 20.76 20.21
CA PRO A 293 -15.58 20.89 18.82
C PRO A 293 -14.63 21.77 18.00
N PHE A 294 -14.33 21.35 16.80
CA PHE A 294 -13.46 22.07 15.87
C PHE A 294 -13.99 22.00 14.44
N SER A 295 -13.95 23.13 13.74
CA SER A 295 -14.30 23.23 12.33
C SER A 295 -13.14 23.88 11.55
N PRO A 296 -12.76 23.40 10.35
CA PRO A 296 -13.35 22.31 9.57
C PRO A 296 -13.01 20.91 10.12
N SER A 297 -13.61 19.86 9.53
CA SER A 297 -13.41 18.48 9.97
C SER A 297 -11.93 18.11 9.99
N VAL A 298 -11.51 17.44 11.06
CA VAL A 298 -10.15 16.90 11.23
C VAL A 298 -10.00 15.46 10.74
N SER A 299 -11.11 14.80 10.33
CA SER A 299 -11.16 13.39 9.92
C SER A 299 -10.22 13.09 8.76
N ARG A 300 -9.34 12.12 8.92
CA ARG A 300 -8.36 11.75 7.91
C ARG A 300 -7.73 10.38 8.15
N ALA A 301 -7.15 9.80 7.10
CA ALA A 301 -6.40 8.54 7.17
C ALA A 301 -5.07 8.64 6.41
N SER A 302 -4.13 7.74 6.73
CA SER A 302 -2.78 7.70 6.13
C SER A 302 -2.02 9.04 6.22
N HIS A 303 -2.40 9.87 7.20
CA HIS A 303 -1.65 11.02 7.65
C HIS A 303 -0.50 10.58 8.55
N LYS A 304 0.37 11.51 8.88
CA LYS A 304 1.43 11.29 9.87
C LYS A 304 1.43 12.42 10.90
N ALA A 305 1.96 12.11 12.07
CA ALA A 305 2.08 13.07 13.15
C ALA A 305 3.43 12.99 13.86
N VAL A 306 3.84 14.10 14.44
CA VAL A 306 5.00 14.22 15.33
C VAL A 306 4.61 15.04 16.56
N VAL A 307 5.29 14.82 17.67
CA VAL A 307 5.10 15.61 18.89
C VAL A 307 6.20 16.65 19.01
N TYR A 308 5.81 17.90 19.21
CA TYR A 308 6.72 19.00 19.52
C TYR A 308 6.14 19.84 20.68
N GLY A 309 6.84 19.85 21.79
CA GLY A 309 6.35 20.41 23.04
C GLY A 309 5.09 19.67 23.51
N LYS A 310 4.05 20.42 23.84
CA LYS A 310 2.74 19.89 24.24
C LYS A 310 1.77 19.63 23.06
N PHE A 311 2.23 19.75 21.84
CA PHE A 311 1.37 19.62 20.67
C PHE A 311 1.73 18.39 19.83
N MET A 312 0.70 17.65 19.41
CA MET A 312 0.77 16.70 18.31
C MET A 312 0.49 17.45 17.00
N TRP A 313 1.48 17.52 16.12
CA TRP A 313 1.40 18.11 14.79
C TRP A 313 1.01 17.06 13.77
N VAL A 314 -0.12 17.25 13.10
CA VAL A 314 -0.69 16.33 12.11
C VAL A 314 -0.59 16.95 10.73
N ILE A 315 0.05 16.27 9.79
CA ILE A 315 0.26 16.77 8.43
C ILE A 315 -0.26 15.78 7.40
N GLY A 316 -0.95 16.30 6.38
CA GLY A 316 -1.48 15.54 5.26
C GLY A 316 -2.57 14.56 5.62
N GLY A 317 -2.63 13.47 4.88
CA GLY A 317 -3.62 12.41 5.00
C GLY A 317 -4.66 12.48 3.89
N TYR A 318 -5.28 11.33 3.63
CA TYR A 318 -6.39 11.19 2.74
C TYR A 318 -7.65 11.76 3.39
N THR A 319 -8.36 12.61 2.66
CA THR A 319 -9.66 13.14 3.02
C THR A 319 -10.60 12.95 1.84
N PHE A 320 -11.91 12.76 2.06
CA PHE A 320 -12.84 12.62 0.95
C PHE A 320 -12.97 13.90 0.13
N ASN A 321 -12.64 15.05 0.72
CA ASN A 321 -12.64 16.34 0.07
C ASN A 321 -11.39 17.14 0.43
N TYR A 322 -10.35 17.00 -0.40
CA TYR A 322 -9.06 17.67 -0.19
C TYR A 322 -9.13 19.20 -0.30
N SER A 323 -10.10 19.74 -1.02
CA SER A 323 -10.23 21.21 -1.23
C SER A 323 -10.68 21.95 0.01
N SER A 324 -11.40 21.29 0.92
CA SER A 324 -11.88 21.87 2.19
C SER A 324 -11.04 21.50 3.41
N SER A 325 -10.04 20.60 3.25
CA SER A 325 -9.25 20.11 4.37
C SER A 325 -8.01 20.97 4.65
N GLN A 326 -7.69 21.17 5.93
CA GLN A 326 -6.43 21.80 6.32
C GLN A 326 -5.30 20.79 6.27
N MET A 327 -4.21 21.13 5.57
CA MET A 327 -3.05 20.25 5.44
C MET A 327 -2.31 20.05 6.77
N ILE A 328 -2.25 21.08 7.61
CA ILE A 328 -1.58 21.06 8.92
C ILE A 328 -2.58 21.38 10.01
N LEU A 329 -2.61 20.52 11.01
CA LEU A 329 -3.38 20.70 12.23
C LEU A 329 -2.48 20.48 13.43
N LYS A 330 -2.78 21.09 14.56
CA LYS A 330 -2.13 20.78 15.83
C LYS A 330 -3.18 20.48 16.89
N TYR A 331 -2.90 19.47 17.69
CA TYR A 331 -3.71 19.02 18.82
C TYR A 331 -2.94 19.27 20.12
N ASP A 332 -3.56 20.02 21.02
CA ASP A 332 -3.00 20.25 22.37
C ASP A 332 -3.30 19.04 23.24
N LEU A 333 -2.23 18.32 23.64
CA LEU A 333 -2.29 17.10 24.42
C LEU A 333 -2.74 17.31 25.87
N GLU A 334 -2.70 18.53 26.36
CA GLU A 334 -3.12 18.88 27.72
C GLU A 334 -4.58 19.33 27.75
N SER A 335 -4.98 20.22 26.84
CA SER A 335 -6.32 20.80 26.82
C SER A 335 -7.30 20.07 25.91
N ASN A 336 -6.90 19.02 25.23
CA ASN A 336 -7.69 18.21 24.30
C ASN A 336 -8.40 19.05 23.20
N GLY A 337 -7.68 20.03 22.66
CA GLY A 337 -8.22 20.95 21.67
C GLY A 337 -7.47 20.94 20.34
N TRP A 338 -8.19 21.01 19.21
CA TRP A 338 -7.62 21.19 17.88
C TRP A 338 -7.41 22.66 17.56
N ALA A 339 -6.39 22.96 16.79
CA ALA A 339 -6.15 24.27 16.20
C ALA A 339 -5.61 24.15 14.77
N GLY A 340 -6.07 24.99 13.87
CA GLY A 340 -5.49 25.18 12.54
C GLY A 340 -4.15 25.92 12.63
N VAL A 341 -3.30 25.71 11.62
CA VAL A 341 -1.98 26.33 11.53
C VAL A 341 -1.96 27.28 10.35
N PRO A 342 -1.78 28.59 10.55
CA PRO A 342 -1.62 29.54 9.44
C PRO A 342 -0.26 29.31 8.79
N ILE A 343 -0.27 29.04 7.47
CA ILE A 343 0.96 28.84 6.69
C ILE A 343 1.38 30.18 6.11
N VAL A 344 2.59 30.62 6.42
CA VAL A 344 3.13 31.92 5.98
C VAL A 344 3.80 31.85 4.61
N SER A 345 4.39 30.69 4.26
CA SER A 345 5.15 30.54 3.00
C SER A 345 4.23 30.45 1.77
N VAL A 346 4.67 31.11 0.67
CA VAL A 346 4.03 30.99 -0.65
C VAL A 346 4.25 29.60 -1.24
N ALA A 347 5.50 29.09 -1.15
CA ALA A 347 5.82 27.71 -1.54
C ALA A 347 5.36 26.73 -0.47
N ARG A 348 4.53 25.78 -0.87
CA ARG A 348 4.02 24.73 0.02
C ARG A 348 3.81 23.43 -0.74
N PRO A 349 3.96 22.28 -0.09
CA PRO A 349 3.68 21.00 -0.73
C PRO A 349 2.18 20.84 -1.04
N SER A 350 1.87 20.07 -2.07
CA SER A 350 0.50 19.63 -2.33
C SER A 350 0.02 18.69 -1.22
N SER A 351 -1.28 18.67 -0.95
CA SER A 351 -1.88 17.71 -0.03
C SER A 351 -1.55 16.29 -0.47
N ARG A 352 -1.16 15.43 0.48
CA ARG A 352 -0.71 14.07 0.21
C ARG A 352 -0.93 13.13 1.39
N TYR A 353 -0.92 11.83 1.10
CA TYR A 353 -1.05 10.77 2.10
C TYR A 353 0.01 9.66 1.86
N GLY A 354 0.23 8.80 2.86
CA GLY A 354 1.23 7.73 2.78
C GLY A 354 2.68 8.22 2.75
N HIS A 355 2.91 9.51 3.06
CA HIS A 355 4.23 10.10 3.26
C HIS A 355 4.79 9.74 4.64
N SER A 356 6.05 10.04 4.87
CA SER A 356 6.68 10.00 6.20
C SER A 356 6.83 11.39 6.79
N LEU A 357 6.80 11.46 8.13
CA LEU A 357 7.17 12.64 8.91
C LEU A 357 8.19 12.27 9.96
N THR A 358 9.20 13.13 10.11
CA THR A 358 10.21 13.02 11.16
C THR A 358 10.54 14.40 11.70
N LEU A 359 10.75 14.52 12.99
CA LEU A 359 11.12 15.76 13.65
C LEU A 359 12.62 15.76 13.97
N TYR A 360 13.29 16.86 13.63
CA TYR A 360 14.65 17.12 14.08
C TYR A 360 14.79 18.59 14.47
N GLN A 361 15.08 18.83 15.72
CA GLN A 361 15.05 20.17 16.33
C GLN A 361 13.68 20.84 16.11
N ASP A 362 13.65 22.00 15.45
CA ASP A 362 12.44 22.77 15.17
C ASP A 362 11.84 22.48 13.77
N ASP A 363 12.41 21.52 13.06
CA ASP A 363 12.08 21.21 11.67
C ASP A 363 11.38 19.87 11.53
N ILE A 364 10.22 19.86 10.87
CA ILE A 364 9.52 18.65 10.46
C ILE A 364 9.89 18.32 9.02
N TYR A 365 10.52 17.17 8.81
CA TYR A 365 10.88 16.63 7.51
C TYR A 365 9.78 15.76 6.97
N MET A 366 9.26 16.07 5.79
CA MET A 366 8.24 15.30 5.07
C MET A 366 8.82 14.77 3.77
N TYR A 367 8.72 13.46 3.55
CA TYR A 367 9.21 12.82 2.34
C TYR A 367 8.15 11.97 1.67
N GLY A 368 8.13 12.01 0.32
CA GLY A 368 7.34 11.11 -0.50
C GLY A 368 5.83 11.27 -0.37
N GLY A 369 5.14 10.15 -0.46
CA GLY A 369 3.69 10.06 -0.42
C GLY A 369 3.02 10.24 -1.77
N LYS A 370 1.73 9.96 -1.82
CA LYS A 370 0.86 10.16 -2.99
C LYS A 370 0.11 11.47 -2.86
N ILE A 371 0.11 12.26 -3.92
CA ILE A 371 -0.62 13.54 -3.97
C ILE A 371 -2.12 13.24 -3.94
N ASP A 372 -2.84 13.93 -3.05
CA ASP A 372 -4.29 13.75 -2.83
C ASP A 372 -5.09 14.54 -3.89
N THR A 373 -5.11 13.99 -5.11
CA THR A 373 -5.90 14.46 -6.27
C THR A 373 -6.34 13.26 -7.10
N ASP A 374 -7.33 13.40 -7.96
CA ASP A 374 -7.88 12.30 -8.77
C ASP A 374 -6.83 11.54 -9.58
N ASN A 375 -5.79 12.23 -10.06
CA ASN A 375 -4.67 11.67 -10.81
C ASN A 375 -3.34 11.89 -10.10
N GLY A 376 -3.34 11.92 -8.76
CA GLY A 376 -2.16 12.20 -7.98
C GLY A 376 -1.07 11.14 -8.14
N ASN A 377 0.15 11.59 -8.44
CA ASN A 377 1.32 10.73 -8.57
C ASN A 377 2.01 10.54 -7.20
N ILE A 378 2.70 9.41 -7.05
CA ILE A 378 3.65 9.20 -5.96
C ILE A 378 4.86 10.10 -6.23
N THR A 379 5.39 10.71 -5.19
CA THR A 379 6.47 11.71 -5.30
C THR A 379 7.71 11.31 -4.50
N ASN A 380 8.86 11.86 -4.88
CA ASN A 380 10.12 11.79 -4.13
C ASN A 380 10.53 13.15 -3.53
N GLU A 381 9.59 14.07 -3.42
CA GLU A 381 9.87 15.40 -2.87
C GLU A 381 10.19 15.34 -1.39
N LEU A 382 11.21 16.12 -1.00
CA LEU A 382 11.59 16.39 0.38
C LEU A 382 11.23 17.83 0.75
N TRP A 383 10.35 17.99 1.73
CA TRP A 383 9.92 19.26 2.26
C TRP A 383 10.24 19.37 3.74
N ILE A 384 10.58 20.57 4.17
CA ILE A 384 10.84 20.89 5.58
C ILE A 384 9.84 21.96 6.02
N PHE A 385 9.15 21.69 7.12
CA PHE A 385 8.31 22.66 7.79
C PHE A 385 9.01 23.12 9.06
N ASN A 386 9.36 24.42 9.13
CA ASN A 386 9.94 25.01 10.32
C ASN A 386 8.82 25.51 11.25
N ILE A 387 8.76 24.95 12.46
CA ILE A 387 7.68 25.20 13.43
C ILE A 387 7.65 26.66 13.91
N PRO A 388 8.76 27.29 14.35
CA PRO A 388 8.76 28.68 14.77
C PRO A 388 8.33 29.69 13.69
N THR A 389 8.71 29.46 12.45
CA THR A 389 8.40 30.41 11.35
C THR A 389 7.13 30.04 10.59
N LEU A 390 6.52 28.88 10.85
CA LEU A 390 5.33 28.35 10.16
C LEU A 390 5.50 28.34 8.64
N SER A 391 6.69 28.02 8.15
CA SER A 391 7.03 28.12 6.74
C SER A 391 7.57 26.79 6.17
N TRP A 392 7.25 26.51 4.90
CA TRP A 392 7.74 25.37 4.15
C TRP A 392 8.96 25.73 3.31
N THR A 393 9.91 24.85 3.25
CA THR A 393 11.07 24.89 2.35
C THR A 393 11.22 23.56 1.62
N ARG A 394 11.31 23.59 0.29
CA ARG A 394 11.63 22.41 -0.50
C ARG A 394 13.13 22.20 -0.54
N LYS A 395 13.58 20.97 -0.26
CA LYS A 395 14.99 20.55 -0.42
C LYS A 395 15.12 19.71 -1.68
N ILE A 396 16.19 19.97 -2.41
CA ILE A 396 16.61 19.18 -3.57
C ILE A 396 17.93 18.53 -3.20
N PRO A 397 17.92 17.22 -2.84
CA PRO A 397 19.15 16.51 -2.48
C PRO A 397 20.11 16.36 -3.66
N THR A 398 21.40 16.34 -3.37
CA THR A 398 22.42 15.93 -4.33
C THR A 398 22.46 14.40 -4.36
N VAL A 399 22.16 13.82 -5.50
CA VAL A 399 22.13 12.37 -5.70
C VAL A 399 23.40 11.92 -6.37
N LEU A 400 24.11 10.95 -5.79
CA LEU A 400 25.39 10.44 -6.30
C LEU A 400 25.24 9.68 -7.63
N SER A 401 24.10 9.03 -7.83
CA SER A 401 23.79 8.34 -9.09
C SER A 401 22.35 8.64 -9.49
N PRO A 402 22.08 9.03 -10.73
CA PRO A 402 20.72 9.27 -11.23
C PRO A 402 19.80 8.07 -10.98
N GLY A 403 18.56 8.34 -10.54
CA GLY A 403 17.55 7.29 -10.28
C GLY A 403 17.63 6.60 -8.93
N GLN A 404 18.51 7.02 -8.02
CA GLN A 404 18.62 6.44 -6.66
C GLN A 404 17.70 7.10 -5.61
N GLN A 405 17.05 8.20 -5.91
CA GLN A 405 16.02 8.78 -5.04
C GLN A 405 14.65 8.29 -5.52
N TYR A 406 14.07 7.33 -4.79
CA TYR A 406 12.83 6.69 -5.20
C TYR A 406 11.61 7.50 -4.78
N ASP A 407 10.65 7.63 -5.69
CA ASP A 407 9.28 8.02 -5.39
C ASP A 407 8.61 6.91 -4.59
N VAL A 408 8.13 7.18 -3.39
CA VAL A 408 7.60 6.14 -2.50
C VAL A 408 6.40 6.61 -1.69
N GLU A 409 5.44 5.70 -1.50
CA GLU A 409 4.36 5.82 -0.53
C GLU A 409 4.32 4.61 0.42
N GLY A 410 3.73 4.77 1.60
CA GLY A 410 3.62 3.70 2.59
C GLY A 410 4.96 3.23 3.15
N HIS A 411 5.99 4.04 3.01
CA HIS A 411 7.31 3.88 3.62
C HIS A 411 7.33 4.42 5.05
N SER A 412 8.41 4.14 5.77
CA SER A 412 8.69 4.75 7.06
C SER A 412 10.03 5.52 7.04
N ALA A 413 10.18 6.49 7.92
CA ALA A 413 11.42 7.24 8.03
C ALA A 413 11.77 7.57 9.48
N HIS A 414 13.08 7.67 9.76
CA HIS A 414 13.63 8.06 11.06
C HIS A 414 14.84 8.97 10.86
N ILE A 415 14.98 10.01 11.68
CA ILE A 415 16.20 10.83 11.72
C ILE A 415 17.04 10.37 12.91
N ILE A 416 18.32 10.12 12.67
CA ILE A 416 19.23 9.52 13.62
C ILE A 416 20.55 10.29 13.61
N GLU A 417 21.01 10.68 14.78
CA GLU A 417 22.35 11.20 14.98
C GLU A 417 23.34 10.06 15.11
N MET A 418 24.33 10.06 14.24
CA MET A 418 25.38 9.04 14.22
C MET A 418 26.53 9.44 15.17
N ASP A 419 27.27 8.45 15.65
CA ASP A 419 28.46 8.68 16.49
C ASP A 419 29.52 9.53 15.76
N SER A 420 29.49 9.57 14.43
CA SER A 420 30.32 10.46 13.60
C SER A 420 29.92 11.93 13.67
N GLY A 421 28.81 12.26 14.27
CA GLY A 421 28.20 13.59 14.28
C GLY A 421 27.37 13.89 13.02
N ASP A 422 27.23 12.96 12.09
CA ASP A 422 26.29 13.08 10.97
C ASP A 422 24.86 12.92 11.45
N VAL A 423 23.94 13.61 10.79
CA VAL A 423 22.50 13.47 11.02
C VAL A 423 21.86 12.90 9.76
N ILE A 424 21.33 11.71 9.86
CA ILE A 424 20.85 10.94 8.71
C ILE A 424 19.37 10.65 8.85
N MET A 425 18.58 11.03 7.83
CA MET A 425 17.22 10.57 7.66
C MET A 425 17.25 9.25 6.90
N ILE A 426 16.76 8.20 7.52
CA ILE A 426 16.71 6.84 6.98
C ILE A 426 15.28 6.55 6.52
N ILE A 427 15.11 6.20 5.24
CA ILE A 427 13.83 5.85 4.62
C ILE A 427 13.85 4.35 4.35
N ILE A 428 12.80 3.64 4.79
CA ILE A 428 12.71 2.19 4.71
C ILE A 428 11.53 1.79 3.84
N PHE A 429 11.79 0.99 2.79
CA PHE A 429 10.81 0.34 1.93
C PHE A 429 9.81 1.31 1.27
N GLY A 430 8.58 0.88 1.07
CA GLY A 430 7.50 1.60 0.42
C GLY A 430 7.16 1.04 -0.96
N TYR A 431 6.13 1.60 -1.56
CA TYR A 431 5.69 1.28 -2.91
C TYR A 431 5.98 2.45 -3.85
N SER A 432 6.56 2.15 -5.00
CA SER A 432 6.81 3.09 -6.10
C SER A 432 5.98 2.70 -7.33
N ALA A 433 5.35 3.67 -7.98
CA ALA A 433 4.63 3.40 -9.23
C ALA A 433 5.57 2.90 -10.36
N LEU A 434 6.84 3.33 -10.32
CA LEU A 434 7.84 2.95 -11.33
C LEU A 434 8.52 1.62 -10.99
N TYR A 435 8.81 1.37 -9.70
CA TYR A 435 9.70 0.27 -9.28
C TYR A 435 8.99 -0.82 -8.47
N GLY A 436 7.70 -0.66 -8.17
CA GLY A 436 6.94 -1.58 -7.34
C GLY A 436 7.32 -1.50 -5.85
N TYR A 437 7.30 -2.62 -5.15
CA TYR A 437 7.66 -2.68 -3.73
C TYR A 437 9.16 -2.58 -3.54
N ILE A 438 9.61 -1.48 -2.92
CA ILE A 438 11.02 -1.18 -2.69
C ILE A 438 11.51 -1.98 -1.48
N ASN A 439 12.63 -2.67 -1.61
CA ASN A 439 13.29 -3.40 -0.52
C ASN A 439 14.61 -2.75 -0.07
N SER A 440 14.90 -1.57 -0.59
CA SER A 440 16.11 -0.80 -0.24
C SER A 440 15.84 0.12 0.94
N VAL A 441 16.92 0.48 1.61
CA VAL A 441 16.98 1.60 2.55
C VAL A 441 17.61 2.78 1.82
N GLN A 442 17.06 3.97 1.98
CA GLN A 442 17.62 5.21 1.44
C GLN A 442 18.08 6.08 2.61
N GLU A 443 19.18 6.76 2.45
CA GLU A 443 19.77 7.64 3.46
C GLU A 443 19.91 9.06 2.91
N TYR A 444 19.45 10.04 3.66
CA TYR A 444 19.64 11.45 3.39
C TYR A 444 20.44 12.10 4.53
N ASN A 445 21.65 12.59 4.24
CA ASN A 445 22.45 13.32 5.21
C ASN A 445 21.99 14.79 5.23
N ILE A 446 21.43 15.21 6.36
CA ILE A 446 20.85 16.55 6.53
C ILE A 446 21.92 17.64 6.42
N LYS A 447 23.14 17.40 6.94
CA LYS A 447 24.23 18.39 6.95
C LYS A 447 24.84 18.61 5.58
N THR A 448 25.01 17.53 4.81
CA THR A 448 25.67 17.60 3.49
C THR A 448 24.71 17.72 2.33
N ASN A 449 23.40 17.59 2.57
CA ASN A 449 22.34 17.54 1.55
C ASN A 449 22.56 16.42 0.52
N MET A 450 23.15 15.30 0.92
CA MET A 450 23.45 14.18 0.04
C MET A 450 22.47 13.02 0.24
N TRP A 451 22.06 12.42 -0.87
CA TRP A 451 21.19 11.24 -0.92
C TRP A 451 21.94 10.03 -1.41
N LEU A 452 21.78 8.92 -0.72
CA LEU A 452 22.45 7.68 -1.07
C LEU A 452 21.56 6.46 -0.78
N VAL A 453 21.72 5.38 -1.54
CA VAL A 453 21.18 4.05 -1.26
C VAL A 453 22.35 3.16 -0.86
N PRO A 454 22.54 2.88 0.44
CA PRO A 454 23.70 2.13 0.91
C PRO A 454 23.61 0.65 0.58
N ASP A 455 24.77 -0.01 0.49
CA ASP A 455 24.83 -1.45 0.48
C ASP A 455 24.52 -2.01 1.86
N ILE A 456 23.55 -2.92 1.92
CA ILE A 456 23.02 -3.49 3.15
C ILE A 456 23.53 -4.92 3.33
N LYS A 457 23.88 -5.26 4.56
CA LYS A 457 24.36 -6.57 4.98
C LYS A 457 23.30 -7.35 5.75
N GLY A 458 23.57 -8.62 6.04
CA GLY A 458 22.72 -9.45 6.89
C GLY A 458 21.65 -10.20 6.13
N ALA A 459 20.52 -10.39 6.76
CA ALA A 459 19.40 -11.13 6.18
C ALA A 459 18.85 -10.47 4.92
N ILE A 460 18.36 -11.27 4.00
CA ILE A 460 17.61 -10.80 2.85
C ILE A 460 16.18 -10.55 3.30
N VAL A 461 15.78 -9.29 3.26
CA VAL A 461 14.43 -8.86 3.63
C VAL A 461 13.66 -8.43 2.39
N GLN A 462 12.37 -8.68 2.39
CA GLN A 462 11.49 -8.27 1.32
C GLN A 462 10.92 -6.90 1.61
N GLY A 463 10.89 -6.04 0.59
CA GLY A 463 10.27 -4.74 0.66
C GLY A 463 8.75 -4.81 0.81
N GLY A 464 8.15 -3.80 1.37
CA GLY A 464 6.73 -3.77 1.62
C GLY A 464 6.16 -2.35 1.67
N TYR A 465 4.84 -2.29 1.69
CA TYR A 465 4.02 -1.09 1.80
C TYR A 465 3.23 -1.12 3.11
N GLY A 466 3.12 0.02 3.77
CA GLY A 466 2.27 0.16 4.96
C GLY A 466 2.73 -0.63 6.19
N HIS A 467 4.02 -1.00 6.24
CA HIS A 467 4.64 -1.51 7.45
C HIS A 467 4.72 -0.41 8.51
N SER A 468 4.89 -0.78 9.77
CA SER A 468 5.25 0.16 10.83
C SER A 468 6.72 -0.01 11.21
N SER A 469 7.34 1.06 11.69
CA SER A 469 8.70 1.00 12.20
C SER A 469 8.90 1.93 13.38
N VAL A 470 9.82 1.55 14.27
CA VAL A 470 10.21 2.32 15.45
C VAL A 470 11.73 2.29 15.62
N TYR A 471 12.30 3.40 16.02
CA TYR A 471 13.72 3.49 16.35
C TYR A 471 13.94 3.35 17.86
N ASN A 472 14.82 2.46 18.25
CA ASN A 472 15.28 2.33 19.62
C ASN A 472 16.71 2.83 19.72
N ALA A 473 16.90 3.94 20.45
CA ALA A 473 18.19 4.58 20.62
C ALA A 473 19.19 3.70 21.41
N MET A 474 18.69 2.87 22.32
CA MET A 474 19.52 1.97 23.12
C MET A 474 20.21 0.90 22.28
N THR A 475 19.46 0.27 21.40
CA THR A 475 20.00 -0.77 20.50
C THR A 475 20.55 -0.18 19.19
N LYS A 476 20.48 1.14 18.99
CA LYS A 476 20.81 1.85 17.75
C LYS A 476 20.22 1.16 16.53
N SER A 477 18.98 0.72 16.66
CA SER A 477 18.33 -0.11 15.66
C SER A 477 16.89 0.31 15.40
N ILE A 478 16.45 0.09 14.15
CA ILE A 478 15.07 0.29 13.72
C ILE A 478 14.40 -1.09 13.65
N TYR A 479 13.23 -1.22 14.29
CA TYR A 479 12.40 -2.42 14.26
C TYR A 479 11.27 -2.19 13.28
N VAL A 480 11.09 -3.12 12.32
CA VAL A 480 10.13 -3.00 11.21
C VAL A 480 9.20 -4.20 11.23
N HIS A 481 7.89 -3.94 11.36
CA HIS A 481 6.89 -4.99 11.48
C HIS A 481 5.86 -4.93 10.36
N GLY A 482 5.51 -6.11 9.86
CA GLY A 482 4.35 -6.32 8.99
C GLY A 482 4.49 -5.67 7.61
N GLY A 483 3.37 -5.29 7.07
CA GLY A 483 3.23 -4.67 5.76
C GLY A 483 2.62 -5.59 4.71
N TYR A 484 2.34 -5.03 3.54
CA TYR A 484 1.92 -5.75 2.35
C TYR A 484 3.11 -5.91 1.42
N LYS A 485 3.43 -7.12 1.02
CA LYS A 485 4.68 -7.46 0.32
C LYS A 485 4.45 -8.25 -0.94
N ALA A 486 5.41 -8.11 -1.87
CA ALA A 486 5.54 -8.98 -3.03
C ALA A 486 6.44 -10.19 -2.68
N PHE A 487 5.99 -11.37 -3.06
CA PHE A 487 6.74 -12.62 -2.96
C PHE A 487 7.19 -13.06 -4.34
N THR A 488 8.01 -14.13 -4.39
CA THR A 488 8.34 -14.80 -5.65
C THR A 488 7.09 -15.30 -6.38
N ASN A 489 7.17 -15.44 -7.71
CA ASN A 489 6.06 -15.89 -8.56
C ASN A 489 4.84 -14.95 -8.57
N ASN A 490 5.07 -13.63 -8.51
CA ASN A 490 4.02 -12.61 -8.55
C ASN A 490 2.91 -12.81 -7.50
N LYS A 491 3.28 -13.39 -6.36
CA LYS A 491 2.38 -13.48 -5.20
C LYS A 491 2.56 -12.25 -4.33
N TYR A 492 1.47 -11.84 -3.72
CA TYR A 492 1.44 -10.68 -2.82
C TYR A 492 0.65 -11.07 -1.57
N GLY A 493 0.93 -10.43 -0.46
CA GLY A 493 0.18 -10.70 0.75
C GLY A 493 0.65 -9.91 1.96
N LEU A 494 -0.13 -10.05 3.00
CA LEU A 494 0.18 -9.54 4.32
C LEU A 494 1.25 -10.40 4.98
N VAL A 495 2.07 -9.78 5.80
CA VAL A 495 3.08 -10.47 6.58
C VAL A 495 3.05 -10.04 8.05
N ASP A 496 3.55 -10.90 8.89
CA ASP A 496 3.73 -10.73 10.34
C ASP A 496 5.22 -10.69 10.74
N ASP A 497 6.10 -10.60 9.74
CA ASP A 497 7.55 -10.53 9.93
C ASP A 497 7.94 -9.35 10.82
N LEU A 498 8.95 -9.58 11.66
CA LEU A 498 9.64 -8.52 12.39
C LEU A 498 11.12 -8.53 11.99
N TYR A 499 11.62 -7.37 11.58
CA TYR A 499 13.02 -7.17 11.22
C TYR A 499 13.67 -6.11 12.10
N LYS A 500 14.95 -6.31 12.39
CA LYS A 500 15.81 -5.33 13.06
C LYS A 500 16.85 -4.81 12.06
N TYR A 501 16.89 -3.52 11.84
CA TYR A 501 17.93 -2.84 11.09
C TYR A 501 18.90 -2.14 12.05
N THR A 502 20.12 -2.66 12.17
CA THR A 502 21.18 -2.02 12.96
C THR A 502 21.81 -0.93 12.11
N VAL A 503 21.61 0.32 12.51
CA VAL A 503 21.97 1.50 11.72
C VAL A 503 23.48 1.63 11.51
N THR A 504 24.26 1.44 12.57
CA THR A 504 25.72 1.60 12.55
C THR A 504 26.43 0.63 11.62
N THR A 505 25.92 -0.60 11.48
CA THR A 505 26.49 -1.65 10.64
C THR A 505 25.75 -1.86 9.33
N ARG A 506 24.60 -1.19 9.14
CA ARG A 506 23.70 -1.34 7.99
C ARG A 506 23.31 -2.82 7.76
N THR A 507 22.90 -3.48 8.85
CA THR A 507 22.68 -4.92 8.86
C THR A 507 21.25 -5.27 9.25
N TRP A 508 20.56 -6.10 8.43
CA TRP A 508 19.27 -6.68 8.75
C TRP A 508 19.40 -7.97 9.57
N THR A 509 18.56 -8.11 10.56
CA THR A 509 18.36 -9.33 11.37
C THR A 509 16.88 -9.68 11.39
N ILE A 510 16.53 -10.95 11.26
CA ILE A 510 15.16 -11.46 11.37
C ILE A 510 14.89 -11.77 12.84
N LEU A 511 13.79 -11.26 13.38
CA LEU A 511 13.33 -11.48 14.74
C LEU A 511 12.09 -12.38 14.76
N LYS A 512 11.54 -12.66 15.93
CA LYS A 512 10.36 -13.52 16.08
C LYS A 512 9.16 -12.86 15.43
N GLU A 513 8.51 -13.56 14.52
CA GLU A 513 7.26 -13.16 13.90
C GLU A 513 6.11 -13.00 14.91
N SER A 514 5.20 -12.07 14.66
CA SER A 514 4.12 -11.77 15.61
C SER A 514 2.98 -12.80 15.60
N GLY A 515 2.79 -13.53 14.51
CA GLY A 515 1.62 -14.37 14.25
C GLY A 515 0.37 -13.58 13.81
N PHE A 516 0.49 -12.25 13.64
CA PHE A 516 -0.61 -11.35 13.32
C PHE A 516 -0.26 -10.46 12.12
N ALA A 517 -0.43 -10.99 10.93
CA ALA A 517 -0.14 -10.29 9.68
C ALA A 517 -1.04 -9.05 9.50
N ARG A 518 -0.46 -7.89 9.18
CA ARG A 518 -1.18 -6.63 9.04
C ARG A 518 -0.39 -5.56 8.31
N TYR A 519 -1.09 -4.56 7.77
CA TYR A 519 -0.48 -3.36 7.20
C TYR A 519 -1.29 -2.09 7.56
N LEU A 520 -0.69 -0.93 7.40
CA LEU A 520 -1.27 0.38 7.79
C LEU A 520 -1.70 0.43 9.27
N HIS A 521 -1.03 -0.34 10.09
CA HIS A 521 -1.10 -0.26 11.55
C HIS A 521 -0.10 0.77 12.08
N SER A 522 -0.22 1.14 13.32
CA SER A 522 0.75 2.02 14.00
C SER A 522 1.62 1.25 14.98
N ALA A 523 2.83 1.76 15.19
CA ALA A 523 3.74 1.25 16.20
C ALA A 523 4.43 2.40 16.95
N VAL A 524 4.64 2.20 18.25
CA VAL A 524 5.41 3.11 19.11
C VAL A 524 6.27 2.31 20.07
N ILE A 525 7.30 2.94 20.65
CA ILE A 525 8.08 2.36 21.75
C ILE A 525 7.73 3.07 23.04
N ILE A 526 7.42 2.28 24.07
CA ILE A 526 7.25 2.75 25.44
C ILE A 526 7.93 1.73 26.36
N SER A 527 8.83 2.20 27.20
CA SER A 527 9.49 1.41 28.27
C SER A 527 10.00 0.05 27.79
N GLY A 528 10.79 0.04 26.71
CA GLY A 528 11.43 -1.16 26.15
C GLY A 528 10.52 -2.11 25.40
N ALA A 529 9.23 -1.80 25.25
CA ALA A 529 8.26 -2.54 24.45
C ALA A 529 7.86 -1.78 23.19
N MET A 530 7.81 -2.47 22.05
CA MET A 530 7.19 -1.97 20.84
C MET A 530 5.70 -2.32 20.87
N LEU A 531 4.84 -1.31 20.93
CA LEU A 531 3.40 -1.46 20.97
C LEU A 531 2.83 -1.28 19.55
N ILE A 532 1.98 -2.23 19.13
CA ILE A 532 1.34 -2.22 17.81
C ILE A 532 -0.17 -2.19 17.98
N PHE A 533 -0.83 -1.28 17.28
CA PHE A 533 -2.27 -1.13 17.33
C PHE A 533 -2.91 -1.13 15.94
N GLY A 534 -4.04 -1.84 15.80
CA GLY A 534 -4.93 -1.78 14.65
C GLY A 534 -4.35 -2.36 13.36
N GLY A 535 -4.76 -1.79 12.25
CA GLY A 535 -4.32 -2.13 10.90
C GLY A 535 -5.32 -2.95 10.10
N ASN A 536 -5.07 -3.07 8.81
CA ASN A 536 -5.79 -3.97 7.93
C ASN A 536 -5.20 -5.38 8.08
N THR A 537 -6.04 -6.32 8.46
CA THR A 537 -5.69 -7.74 8.71
C THR A 537 -6.38 -8.69 7.74
N HIS A 538 -6.88 -8.13 6.64
CA HIS A 538 -7.65 -8.84 5.66
C HIS A 538 -6.90 -10.04 5.08
N ASN A 539 -7.49 -11.21 5.25
CA ASN A 539 -7.06 -12.44 4.60
C ASN A 539 -8.24 -12.96 3.77
N ASP A 540 -8.10 -12.96 2.45
CA ASP A 540 -9.14 -13.35 1.46
C ASP A 540 -9.57 -14.81 1.53
N THR A 541 -9.46 -15.47 2.66
CA THR A 541 -9.99 -16.81 2.81
C THR A 541 -11.49 -16.75 2.97
N SER A 542 -12.15 -17.11 1.91
CA SER A 542 -13.56 -17.40 1.72
C SER A 542 -14.24 -18.09 2.90
N LEU A 543 -14.65 -17.33 3.87
CA LEU A 543 -15.72 -17.77 4.77
C LEU A 543 -17.02 -17.19 4.25
N SER A 544 -18.06 -18.01 4.17
CA SER A 544 -19.39 -17.66 3.65
C SER A 544 -20.06 -16.46 4.33
N ASN A 545 -19.52 -16.00 5.43
CA ASN A 545 -20.03 -14.87 6.22
C ASN A 545 -19.18 -13.61 6.13
N GLY A 546 -18.08 -13.61 5.36
CA GLY A 546 -17.16 -12.50 5.26
C GLY A 546 -16.17 -12.39 6.43
N ALA A 547 -15.23 -11.47 6.32
CA ALA A 547 -14.24 -11.18 7.34
C ALA A 547 -14.24 -9.68 7.68
N LYS A 548 -13.96 -9.33 8.94
CA LYS A 548 -13.68 -7.94 9.32
C LYS A 548 -12.39 -7.50 8.63
N CYS A 549 -12.44 -6.40 7.87
CA CYS A 549 -11.26 -5.88 7.13
C CYS A 549 -10.23 -5.26 8.05
N PHE A 550 -10.63 -4.75 9.18
CA PHE A 550 -9.81 -3.93 10.07
C PHE A 550 -9.81 -4.51 11.47
N SER A 551 -8.77 -4.20 12.24
CA SER A 551 -8.60 -4.71 13.59
C SER A 551 -8.39 -3.59 14.60
N ALA A 552 -8.79 -3.83 15.84
CA ALA A 552 -8.38 -3.09 17.03
C ALA A 552 -7.43 -3.92 17.90
N ASP A 553 -6.78 -4.94 17.36
CA ASP A 553 -5.81 -5.74 18.10
C ASP A 553 -4.69 -4.89 18.62
N PHE A 554 -4.28 -5.19 19.84
CA PHE A 554 -3.21 -4.51 20.54
C PHE A 554 -2.14 -5.52 20.96
N LEU A 555 -0.92 -5.32 20.46
CA LEU A 555 0.20 -6.24 20.63
C LEU A 555 1.38 -5.51 21.24
N ALA A 556 2.16 -6.22 22.06
CA ALA A 556 3.42 -5.76 22.58
C ALA A 556 4.55 -6.72 22.18
N TYR A 557 5.65 -6.16 21.69
CA TYR A 557 6.90 -6.88 21.46
C TYR A 557 7.95 -6.42 22.45
N ASP A 558 8.48 -7.36 23.21
CA ASP A 558 9.57 -7.14 24.14
C ASP A 558 10.92 -7.16 23.42
N ILE A 559 11.54 -5.98 23.30
CA ILE A 559 12.79 -5.81 22.57
C ILE A 559 13.96 -6.56 23.22
N ALA A 560 13.97 -6.68 24.55
CA ALA A 560 15.05 -7.34 25.27
C ALA A 560 14.97 -8.87 25.15
N CYS A 561 13.78 -9.43 25.14
CA CYS A 561 13.55 -10.87 25.19
C CYS A 561 13.19 -11.51 23.84
N ASP A 562 12.90 -10.72 22.80
CA ASP A 562 12.42 -11.19 21.47
C ASP A 562 11.11 -12.00 21.61
N GLU A 563 10.14 -11.46 22.37
CA GLU A 563 8.88 -12.13 22.66
C GLU A 563 7.67 -11.23 22.39
N TRP A 564 6.57 -11.83 21.89
CA TRP A 564 5.32 -11.17 21.63
C TRP A 564 4.27 -11.49 22.69
N THR A 565 3.46 -10.50 23.01
CA THR A 565 2.30 -10.65 23.90
C THR A 565 1.10 -9.90 23.34
N ILE A 566 -0.07 -10.52 23.47
CA ILE A 566 -1.35 -9.87 23.11
C ILE A 566 -1.79 -9.08 24.33
N LEU A 567 -2.02 -7.79 24.13
CA LEU A 567 -2.59 -6.91 25.16
C LEU A 567 -4.12 -6.85 25.04
N PRO A 568 -4.83 -6.54 26.15
CA PRO A 568 -6.26 -6.34 26.08
C PRO A 568 -6.65 -5.27 25.06
N LYS A 569 -7.67 -5.56 24.25
CA LYS A 569 -8.24 -4.58 23.34
C LYS A 569 -8.87 -3.43 24.12
N PRO A 570 -8.83 -2.20 23.59
CA PRO A 570 -9.54 -1.10 24.23
C PRO A 570 -11.03 -1.40 24.29
N ASN A 571 -11.61 -1.23 25.47
CA ASN A 571 -13.05 -1.35 25.70
C ASN A 571 -13.60 0.05 26.04
N LEU A 572 -14.00 0.79 25.00
CA LEU A 572 -14.52 2.16 25.14
C LEU A 572 -15.95 2.29 24.63
N HIS A 573 -16.70 1.19 24.63
CA HIS A 573 -18.11 1.10 24.23
C HIS A 573 -18.40 1.61 22.80
N ARG A 574 -17.42 1.49 21.90
CA ARG A 574 -17.54 1.84 20.49
C ARG A 574 -16.65 0.95 19.63
N ASP A 575 -16.93 0.86 18.33
CA ASP A 575 -16.04 0.15 17.39
C ASP A 575 -14.73 0.96 17.21
N LEU A 576 -13.62 0.33 17.56
CA LEU A 576 -12.29 0.92 17.50
C LEU A 576 -11.42 0.31 16.40
N ASN A 577 -11.98 -0.62 15.61
CA ASN A 577 -11.28 -1.19 14.47
C ASN A 577 -10.92 -0.09 13.47
N ARG A 578 -9.65 0.00 13.10
CA ARG A 578 -9.15 1.04 12.18
C ARG A 578 -7.85 0.70 11.52
N PHE A 579 -7.58 1.31 10.39
CA PHE A 579 -6.28 1.33 9.73
C PHE A 579 -5.94 2.71 9.19
N GLY A 580 -4.67 2.94 8.83
CA GLY A 580 -4.20 4.24 8.34
C GLY A 580 -4.28 5.36 9.37
N HIS A 581 -4.42 5.02 10.66
CA HIS A 581 -4.26 5.94 11.78
C HIS A 581 -2.79 6.22 12.06
N THR A 582 -2.50 7.23 12.84
CA THR A 582 -1.17 7.50 13.36
C THR A 582 -1.12 7.31 14.88
N ALA A 583 0.04 6.95 15.40
CA ALA A 583 0.28 6.93 16.83
C ALA A 583 1.56 7.67 17.17
N VAL A 584 1.53 8.41 18.28
CA VAL A 584 2.67 9.14 18.84
C VAL A 584 2.75 8.92 20.33
N VAL A 585 3.94 9.14 20.90
CA VAL A 585 4.16 9.05 22.36
C VAL A 585 4.41 10.43 22.93
N SER A 586 3.74 10.73 24.03
CA SER A 586 3.99 11.92 24.84
C SER A 586 3.80 11.57 26.32
N ASN A 587 4.74 11.99 27.16
CA ASN A 587 4.71 11.74 28.61
C ASN A 587 4.39 10.27 28.96
N GLY A 588 5.07 9.32 28.29
CA GLY A 588 4.88 7.88 28.52
C GLY A 588 3.54 7.30 28.09
N SER A 589 2.66 8.08 27.47
CA SER A 589 1.36 7.65 26.97
C SER A 589 1.34 7.61 25.44
N MET A 590 0.61 6.63 24.87
CA MET A 590 0.42 6.50 23.41
C MET A 590 -0.88 7.20 23.00
N TYR A 591 -0.78 8.11 22.06
CA TYR A 591 -1.91 8.81 21.46
C TYR A 591 -2.14 8.28 20.05
N VAL A 592 -3.35 7.80 19.77
CA VAL A 592 -3.77 7.28 18.46
C VAL A 592 -4.81 8.24 17.86
N PHE A 593 -4.57 8.73 16.65
CA PHE A 593 -5.47 9.66 16.00
C PHE A 593 -5.96 9.18 14.65
N GLY A 594 -7.26 9.34 14.40
CA GLY A 594 -7.89 9.20 13.11
C GLY A 594 -7.84 7.79 12.52
N GLY A 595 -7.68 7.71 11.22
CA GLY A 595 -7.71 6.48 10.46
C GLY A 595 -9.04 6.27 9.73
N PHE A 596 -9.29 5.07 9.32
CA PHE A 596 -10.46 4.68 8.55
C PHE A 596 -11.09 3.40 9.07
N SER A 597 -12.40 3.41 9.23
CA SER A 597 -13.25 2.27 9.51
C SER A 597 -14.62 2.51 8.84
N SER A 598 -14.70 2.26 7.53
CA SER A 598 -15.82 2.62 6.65
C SER A 598 -16.07 4.14 6.52
N MET A 599 -15.74 4.91 7.53
CA MET A 599 -15.72 6.38 7.54
C MET A 599 -14.34 6.87 7.99
N LEU A 600 -14.01 8.11 7.63
CA LEU A 600 -12.80 8.76 8.16
C LEU A 600 -13.04 9.14 9.62
N LEU A 601 -12.10 8.76 10.47
CA LEU A 601 -12.20 8.95 11.91
C LEU A 601 -11.54 10.27 12.34
N ASN A 602 -12.08 10.88 13.41
CA ASN A 602 -11.63 12.16 13.98
C ASN A 602 -11.29 12.06 15.47
N ASP A 603 -11.47 10.89 16.07
CA ASP A 603 -11.23 10.68 17.49
C ASP A 603 -9.74 10.54 17.82
N VAL A 604 -9.40 10.83 19.04
CA VAL A 604 -8.10 10.57 19.67
C VAL A 604 -8.32 9.54 20.77
N LEU A 605 -7.54 8.44 20.72
CA LEU A 605 -7.51 7.44 21.79
C LEU A 605 -6.20 7.58 22.54
N VAL A 606 -6.21 7.41 23.86
CA VAL A 606 -5.01 7.49 24.69
C VAL A 606 -4.84 6.18 25.45
N TYR A 607 -3.69 5.54 25.26
CA TYR A 607 -3.27 4.40 26.08
C TYR A 607 -2.27 4.86 27.13
N LYS A 608 -2.57 4.56 28.37
CA LYS A 608 -1.71 4.81 29.51
C LYS A 608 -1.16 3.48 30.01
N PRO A 609 0.14 3.20 29.87
CA PRO A 609 0.75 1.98 30.41
C PRO A 609 0.80 2.03 31.92
N SER A 610 0.99 0.88 32.54
CA SER A 610 1.29 0.80 33.98
C SER A 610 2.54 1.61 34.33
N SER A 611 2.61 2.19 35.51
CA SER A 611 3.79 2.92 35.96
C SER A 611 4.79 1.98 36.62
N CYS A 612 6.03 1.94 36.14
CA CYS A 612 7.10 1.20 36.81
C CYS A 612 7.29 1.64 38.26
N GLU A 613 7.12 2.92 38.56
CA GLU A 613 7.34 3.48 39.92
C GLU A 613 6.39 2.90 40.99
N ALA A 614 5.22 2.39 40.54
CA ALA A 614 4.24 1.76 41.41
C ALA A 614 4.57 0.30 41.78
N PHE A 615 5.59 -0.33 41.14
CA PHE A 615 5.89 -1.75 41.30
C PHE A 615 6.84 -2.04 42.47
N SER A 616 6.54 -3.10 43.24
CA SER A 616 7.47 -3.74 44.16
C SER A 616 8.62 -4.39 43.38
N GLU A 617 9.70 -4.82 44.08
CA GLU A 617 10.86 -5.45 43.47
C GLU A 617 10.47 -6.66 42.60
N ASP A 618 9.64 -7.57 43.09
CA ASP A 618 9.21 -8.76 42.36
C ASP A 618 8.36 -8.41 41.13
N LEU A 619 7.45 -7.44 41.26
CA LEU A 619 6.62 -6.97 40.11
C LEU A 619 7.47 -6.21 39.09
N CYS A 620 8.47 -5.45 39.53
CA CYS A 620 9.38 -4.72 38.68
C CYS A 620 10.23 -5.64 37.80
N LEU A 621 10.84 -6.67 38.40
CA LEU A 621 11.69 -7.64 37.71
C LEU A 621 10.90 -8.54 36.73
N ASN A 622 9.63 -8.73 37.00
CA ASN A 622 8.70 -9.50 36.18
C ASN A 622 7.68 -8.60 35.46
N ALA A 623 7.94 -7.30 35.38
CA ALA A 623 7.03 -6.37 34.72
C ALA A 623 6.73 -6.79 33.28
N GLY A 624 5.47 -6.84 32.95
CA GLY A 624 4.92 -7.20 31.62
C GLY A 624 3.49 -7.65 31.73
N PRO A 625 2.81 -7.80 30.62
CA PRO A 625 3.23 -7.52 29.26
C PRO A 625 3.08 -6.01 28.91
N GLY A 626 3.84 -5.58 27.90
CA GLY A 626 3.69 -4.23 27.32
C GLY A 626 4.51 -3.14 27.99
N ILE A 627 5.27 -3.47 29.04
CA ILE A 627 6.19 -2.56 29.74
C ILE A 627 7.41 -3.33 30.24
N ARG A 628 8.57 -2.70 30.21
CA ARG A 628 9.77 -3.18 30.86
C ARG A 628 10.26 -2.18 31.89
N CYS A 629 10.54 -2.70 33.06
CA CYS A 629 11.06 -1.93 34.19
C CYS A 629 12.42 -2.49 34.66
N LEU A 630 13.18 -1.65 35.35
CA LEU A 630 14.45 -2.02 35.95
C LEU A 630 14.42 -1.66 37.44
N TRP A 631 14.85 -2.61 38.26
CA TRP A 631 14.99 -2.35 39.70
C TRP A 631 16.33 -1.68 39.99
N HIS A 632 16.29 -0.51 40.61
CA HIS A 632 17.48 0.24 41.02
C HIS A 632 17.41 0.56 42.49
N LYS A 633 18.36 0.03 43.26
CA LYS A 633 18.49 0.22 44.74
C LYS A 633 17.21 -0.14 45.48
N HIS A 634 16.23 0.73 45.53
CA HIS A 634 14.96 0.55 46.26
C HIS A 634 13.74 1.06 45.52
N HIS A 635 13.86 1.33 44.22
CA HIS A 635 12.72 1.77 43.37
C HIS A 635 12.75 1.14 42.02
N CYS A 636 11.60 1.00 41.42
CA CYS A 636 11.40 0.54 40.05
C CYS A 636 11.40 1.73 39.06
N ALA A 637 12.17 1.64 38.01
CA ALA A 637 12.29 2.68 37.00
C ALA A 637 12.01 2.14 35.59
N PRO A 638 11.54 2.98 34.65
CA PRO A 638 11.41 2.59 33.27
C PRO A 638 12.74 2.16 32.67
N TRP A 639 12.67 1.22 31.68
CA TRP A 639 13.84 0.62 31.03
C TRP A 639 14.79 1.68 30.42
N GLU A 640 14.28 2.77 29.88
CA GLU A 640 15.06 3.81 29.21
C GLU A 640 16.01 4.55 30.15
N LEU A 641 15.71 4.60 31.44
CA LEU A 641 16.53 5.31 32.44
C LEU A 641 17.75 4.51 32.93
N GLY A 642 17.81 3.22 32.60
CA GLY A 642 18.81 2.29 33.13
C GLY A 642 20.21 2.34 32.53
N GLN A 643 20.45 3.13 31.50
CA GLN A 643 21.68 3.05 30.69
C GLN A 643 22.93 3.68 31.28
N SER A 644 22.83 4.54 32.25
CA SER A 644 23.98 5.30 32.75
C SER A 644 24.71 4.66 33.96
N ASN A 645 24.19 3.56 34.52
CA ASN A 645 24.75 2.99 35.76
C ASN A 645 24.78 1.46 35.74
N SER A 646 25.95 0.89 36.01
CA SER A 646 26.25 -0.55 36.13
C SER A 646 25.59 -1.29 37.33
N SER A 647 24.62 -0.69 38.01
CA SER A 647 23.98 -1.23 39.23
C SER A 647 22.53 -1.73 39.00
N PHE A 648 22.08 -1.86 37.77
CA PHE A 648 20.76 -2.42 37.47
C PHE A 648 20.82 -3.94 37.38
N HIS A 649 19.82 -4.62 37.95
CA HIS A 649 19.67 -6.06 37.77
C HIS A 649 19.25 -6.39 36.33
N GLU A 650 19.87 -7.47 35.78
CA GLU A 650 19.53 -7.92 34.44
C GLU A 650 18.07 -8.40 34.32
N VAL A 651 17.45 -8.09 33.21
CA VAL A 651 16.10 -8.54 32.85
C VAL A 651 16.08 -10.07 32.76
N LYS A 652 15.17 -10.71 33.44
CA LYS A 652 14.93 -12.15 33.31
C LYS A 652 14.04 -12.41 32.10
N CYS A 653 14.63 -12.89 31.02
CA CYS A 653 13.87 -13.37 29.90
C CYS A 653 13.45 -14.83 30.04
N PRO A 654 12.31 -15.26 29.48
CA PRO A 654 11.99 -16.67 29.32
C PRO A 654 13.13 -17.39 28.58
N PRO A 655 13.35 -18.69 28.80
CA PRO A 655 14.37 -19.43 28.08
C PRO A 655 14.12 -19.30 26.58
N LYS A 656 15.13 -18.80 25.83
CA LYS A 656 15.03 -18.60 24.38
C LYS A 656 14.68 -19.91 23.70
N THR A 657 13.59 -19.94 23.00
CA THR A 657 13.28 -21.03 22.07
C THR A 657 14.33 -21.00 20.97
N VAL A 658 15.01 -22.13 20.75
CA VAL A 658 15.99 -22.24 19.67
C VAL A 658 15.27 -22.03 18.34
N ALA A 659 15.89 -21.28 17.44
CA ALA A 659 15.32 -21.05 16.13
C ALA A 659 14.97 -22.37 15.42
N THR A 660 13.80 -22.44 14.80
CA THR A 660 13.40 -23.55 13.97
C THR A 660 14.14 -23.51 12.62
N ASP A 661 14.25 -24.64 11.94
CA ASP A 661 14.84 -24.68 10.60
C ASP A 661 14.17 -23.72 9.64
N ASP A 662 12.83 -23.56 9.73
CA ASP A 662 12.06 -22.63 8.89
C ASP A 662 12.52 -21.19 9.02
N ARG A 663 12.87 -20.74 10.25
CA ARG A 663 13.43 -19.41 10.49
C ARG A 663 14.84 -19.31 9.94
N CYS A 664 15.66 -20.33 10.15
CA CYS A 664 17.04 -20.35 9.68
C CYS A 664 17.13 -20.36 8.15
N PHE A 665 16.22 -21.04 7.43
CA PHE A 665 16.18 -21.05 5.97
C PHE A 665 15.97 -19.69 5.32
N LYS A 666 15.49 -18.70 6.07
CA LYS A 666 15.40 -17.31 5.60
C LYS A 666 16.75 -16.64 5.36
N TYR A 667 17.85 -17.22 5.90
CA TYR A 667 19.22 -16.76 5.68
C TYR A 667 19.88 -17.56 4.56
N THR A 668 20.29 -16.89 3.51
CA THR A 668 20.76 -17.53 2.27
C THR A 668 22.28 -17.48 2.09
N ASP A 669 23.00 -16.86 3.01
CA ASP A 669 24.46 -16.82 3.00
C ASP A 669 25.05 -17.12 4.38
N CYS A 670 26.32 -17.58 4.38
CA CYS A 670 27.01 -17.96 5.60
C CYS A 670 27.13 -16.82 6.60
N GLY A 671 27.40 -15.61 6.12
CA GLY A 671 27.59 -14.43 6.98
C GLY A 671 26.32 -14.07 7.74
N SER A 672 25.19 -13.93 7.05
CA SER A 672 23.89 -13.63 7.64
C SER A 672 23.39 -14.77 8.53
N CYS A 673 23.59 -16.02 8.12
CA CYS A 673 23.22 -17.20 8.89
C CYS A 673 23.94 -17.27 10.26
N THR A 674 25.22 -16.95 10.29
CA THR A 674 26.05 -17.08 11.50
C THR A 674 26.18 -15.79 12.32
N ALA A 675 25.79 -14.65 11.75
CA ALA A 675 25.78 -13.34 12.45
C ALA A 675 24.54 -13.12 13.30
N ASN A 676 23.47 -13.91 13.08
CA ASN A 676 22.25 -13.77 13.86
C ASN A 676 22.34 -14.47 15.22
N MET A 677 21.61 -13.94 16.19
CA MET A 677 21.56 -14.51 17.56
C MET A 677 20.51 -15.63 17.70
N ASN A 678 19.90 -16.07 16.61
CA ASN A 678 18.75 -16.98 16.60
C ASN A 678 19.13 -18.49 16.69
N GLY A 679 20.38 -18.80 16.87
CA GLY A 679 20.82 -20.20 16.98
C GLY A 679 20.81 -20.96 15.66
N CYS A 680 21.18 -20.31 14.56
CA CYS A 680 21.38 -20.95 13.27
C CYS A 680 22.83 -21.32 12.99
N GLN A 681 23.04 -22.32 12.14
CA GLN A 681 24.35 -22.77 11.65
C GLN A 681 24.33 -22.90 10.13
N TRP A 682 25.48 -22.59 9.49
CA TRP A 682 25.65 -22.73 8.05
C TRP A 682 26.29 -24.08 7.72
N CYS A 683 25.68 -24.82 6.82
CA CYS A 683 26.14 -26.17 6.43
C CYS A 683 26.87 -26.15 5.09
N GLU A 684 27.67 -27.21 4.83
CA GLU A 684 28.44 -27.36 3.59
C GLU A 684 27.55 -27.44 2.34
N ASP A 685 26.34 -27.94 2.47
CA ASP A 685 25.28 -27.94 1.42
C ASP A 685 24.70 -26.58 1.10
N LYS A 686 25.29 -25.49 1.65
CA LYS A 686 24.89 -24.08 1.48
C LYS A 686 23.50 -23.77 2.02
N LYS A 687 23.08 -24.44 3.07
CA LYS A 687 21.83 -24.17 3.79
C LYS A 687 22.10 -23.63 5.17
N CYS A 688 21.25 -22.70 5.59
CA CYS A 688 21.18 -22.24 6.96
C CYS A 688 20.12 -23.05 7.70
N ILE A 689 20.50 -23.74 8.77
CA ILE A 689 19.59 -24.58 9.56
C ILE A 689 19.78 -24.32 11.05
N SER A 690 18.83 -24.76 11.86
CA SER A 690 18.92 -24.65 13.31
C SER A 690 20.18 -25.38 13.85
N ILE A 691 20.75 -24.81 14.90
CA ILE A 691 21.91 -25.43 15.60
C ILE A 691 21.58 -26.81 16.21
N THR A 692 20.29 -27.10 16.38
CA THR A 692 19.78 -28.40 16.86
C THR A 692 19.66 -29.44 15.74
N SER A 693 19.68 -29.02 14.48
CA SER A 693 19.58 -29.90 13.33
C SER A 693 20.95 -30.45 12.90
N ASN A 694 20.98 -31.67 12.36
CA ASN A 694 22.20 -32.31 11.96
C ASN A 694 22.82 -31.68 10.71
N CYS A 695 24.10 -31.32 10.80
CA CYS A 695 24.88 -30.69 9.76
C CYS A 695 26.22 -31.42 9.63
N SER A 696 26.57 -31.93 8.46
CA SER A 696 27.81 -32.71 8.23
C SER A 696 29.08 -31.91 8.54
N VAL A 697 29.10 -30.64 8.11
CA VAL A 697 30.13 -29.66 8.45
C VAL A 697 29.43 -28.35 8.75
N SER A 698 29.51 -27.88 10.03
CA SER A 698 28.82 -26.67 10.45
C SER A 698 29.78 -25.50 10.65
N VAL A 699 29.35 -24.32 10.15
CA VAL A 699 29.99 -23.05 10.46
C VAL A 699 29.02 -22.29 11.38
N ARG A 700 29.46 -21.99 12.60
CA ARG A 700 28.67 -21.32 13.65
C ARG A 700 29.18 -19.91 13.95
N ASN A 701 30.27 -19.48 13.33
CA ASN A 701 30.89 -18.19 13.57
C ASN A 701 31.20 -17.50 12.23
N ASN A 702 30.78 -16.25 12.11
CA ASN A 702 30.94 -15.40 10.95
C ASN A 702 32.41 -15.31 10.46
N THR A 703 33.39 -15.34 11.38
CA THR A 703 34.81 -15.29 11.03
C THR A 703 35.29 -16.47 10.19
N LYS A 704 34.55 -17.60 10.20
CA LYS A 704 34.84 -18.80 9.42
C LYS A 704 34.14 -18.85 8.07
N CYS A 705 33.30 -17.89 7.78
CA CYS A 705 32.66 -17.77 6.47
C CYS A 705 33.67 -17.33 5.41
N ARG A 706 33.86 -18.14 4.37
CA ARG A 706 34.64 -17.71 3.21
C ARG A 706 33.87 -16.63 2.47
N VAL A 707 34.38 -15.41 2.46
CA VAL A 707 33.81 -14.27 1.74
C VAL A 707 33.89 -14.54 0.24
N ARG A 708 32.84 -15.03 -0.37
CA ARG A 708 32.57 -14.90 -1.79
C ARG A 708 31.46 -13.89 -1.94
N ASN A 709 31.73 -12.81 -2.68
CA ASN A 709 30.76 -11.80 -3.09
C ASN A 709 29.70 -12.43 -4.01
N MET A 710 28.83 -13.27 -3.47
CA MET A 710 27.69 -13.82 -4.19
C MET A 710 26.42 -13.45 -3.46
N HIS A 711 25.46 -12.96 -4.22
CA HIS A 711 24.02 -12.80 -3.92
C HIS A 711 23.52 -11.42 -3.51
N VAL A 712 24.02 -10.34 -4.13
CA VAL A 712 23.30 -9.06 -4.10
C VAL A 712 21.99 -9.15 -4.90
N CYS A 713 21.94 -9.99 -5.93
CA CYS A 713 20.82 -10.07 -6.87
C CYS A 713 19.61 -10.83 -6.32
N SER A 714 19.82 -11.90 -5.55
CA SER A 714 18.72 -12.71 -4.97
C SER A 714 17.80 -11.95 -3.99
N LYS A 715 18.17 -10.72 -3.62
CA LYS A 715 17.31 -9.81 -2.83
C LYS A 715 16.09 -9.31 -3.59
N PHE A 716 16.14 -9.31 -4.92
CA PHE A 716 15.13 -8.71 -5.77
C PHE A 716 14.15 -9.78 -6.21
N THR A 717 12.93 -9.69 -5.73
CA THR A 717 11.87 -10.69 -5.94
C THR A 717 10.99 -10.41 -7.14
N SER A 718 11.19 -9.27 -7.82
CA SER A 718 10.49 -8.94 -9.05
C SER A 718 11.46 -8.64 -10.18
N CYS A 719 11.07 -8.94 -11.41
CA CYS A 719 11.81 -8.61 -12.62
C CYS A 719 12.20 -7.13 -12.66
N LYS A 720 11.27 -6.25 -12.28
CA LYS A 720 11.43 -4.81 -12.33
C LYS A 720 12.52 -4.32 -11.37
N THR A 721 12.51 -4.78 -10.12
CA THR A 721 13.53 -4.44 -9.12
C THR A 721 14.89 -5.06 -9.44
N CYS A 722 14.89 -6.27 -10.00
CA CYS A 722 16.11 -6.93 -10.47
C CYS A 722 16.78 -6.15 -11.61
N SER A 723 16.00 -5.70 -12.59
CA SER A 723 16.50 -4.97 -13.78
C SER A 723 17.07 -3.58 -13.47
N MET A 724 16.76 -3.02 -12.30
CA MET A 724 17.32 -1.75 -11.83
C MET A 724 18.79 -1.87 -11.40
N LYS A 725 19.26 -3.06 -11.08
CA LYS A 725 20.65 -3.28 -10.67
C LYS A 725 21.50 -3.69 -11.86
N LEU A 726 22.55 -2.90 -12.09
CA LEU A 726 23.46 -3.10 -13.24
C LEU A 726 24.12 -4.46 -13.29
N ASN A 727 24.28 -5.12 -12.15
CA ASN A 727 24.96 -6.41 -12.01
C ASN A 727 24.02 -7.61 -11.90
N CYS A 728 22.71 -7.41 -12.11
CA CYS A 728 21.70 -8.46 -11.94
C CYS A 728 20.87 -8.65 -13.22
N GLN A 729 20.40 -9.87 -13.44
CA GLN A 729 19.43 -10.23 -14.47
C GLN A 729 18.31 -11.08 -13.89
N TRP A 730 17.12 -10.97 -14.47
CA TRP A 730 15.97 -11.79 -14.09
C TRP A 730 15.95 -13.08 -14.89
N ASP A 731 15.89 -14.22 -14.21
CA ASP A 731 15.70 -15.53 -14.81
C ASP A 731 14.21 -15.85 -14.87
N GLU A 732 13.63 -15.82 -16.07
CA GLU A 732 12.20 -16.07 -16.29
C GLU A 732 11.79 -17.53 -16.02
N ARG A 733 12.71 -18.50 -16.17
CA ARG A 733 12.39 -19.92 -15.95
C ARG A 733 12.23 -20.23 -14.48
N ASN A 734 13.13 -19.67 -13.66
CA ASN A 734 13.16 -19.90 -12.22
C ASN A 734 12.45 -18.79 -11.45
N GLN A 735 11.99 -17.70 -12.12
CA GLN A 735 11.36 -16.52 -11.52
C GLN A 735 12.22 -15.92 -10.39
N GLU A 736 13.53 -15.83 -10.62
CA GLU A 736 14.48 -15.31 -9.64
C GLU A 736 15.48 -14.33 -10.25
N CYS A 737 16.03 -13.45 -9.41
CA CYS A 737 17.05 -12.48 -9.79
C CYS A 737 18.43 -13.08 -9.58
N GLN A 738 19.21 -13.21 -10.64
CA GLN A 738 20.55 -13.80 -10.64
C GLN A 738 21.62 -12.76 -10.97
N ALA A 739 22.85 -13.02 -10.53
CA ALA A 739 23.99 -12.20 -10.91
C ALA A 739 24.28 -12.33 -12.41
N LEU A 740 24.66 -11.20 -13.05
CA LEU A 740 25.10 -11.21 -14.43
C LEU A 740 26.34 -12.08 -14.61
N PRO A 741 26.44 -12.83 -15.70
CA PRO A 741 27.63 -13.61 -16.02
C PRO A 741 28.86 -12.70 -16.22
N ALA A 742 30.06 -13.24 -16.02
CA ALA A 742 31.31 -12.48 -16.09
C ALA A 742 31.58 -11.80 -17.44
N HIS A 743 30.97 -12.30 -18.53
CA HIS A 743 31.01 -11.69 -19.86
C HIS A 743 29.64 -11.08 -20.20
N LEU A 744 29.51 -9.80 -19.93
CA LEU A 744 28.25 -9.05 -20.00
C LEU A 744 27.61 -9.01 -21.39
N CYS A 745 28.42 -8.91 -22.44
CA CYS A 745 27.95 -8.71 -23.82
C CYS A 745 28.09 -9.94 -24.71
N GLY A 746 28.87 -10.93 -24.31
CA GLY A 746 29.26 -12.06 -25.17
C GLY A 746 30.38 -11.73 -26.15
N GLU A 747 30.84 -12.76 -26.89
CA GLU A 747 31.98 -12.66 -27.79
C GLU A 747 31.67 -11.73 -28.98
N GLY A 748 32.58 -10.78 -29.24
CA GLY A 748 32.47 -9.83 -30.34
C GLY A 748 31.54 -8.63 -30.10
N TRP A 749 31.08 -8.44 -28.87
CA TRP A 749 30.31 -7.27 -28.44
C TRP A 749 31.08 -6.48 -27.38
N SER A 750 30.99 -5.16 -27.46
CA SER A 750 31.61 -4.22 -26.50
C SER A 750 30.54 -3.64 -25.58
N HIS A 751 30.81 -3.61 -24.27
CA HIS A 751 29.93 -3.03 -23.27
C HIS A 751 30.10 -1.50 -23.21
N VAL A 752 29.03 -0.75 -23.44
CA VAL A 752 29.03 0.71 -23.47
C VAL A 752 27.79 1.22 -22.72
N GLY A 753 27.98 1.78 -21.53
CA GLY A 753 26.84 2.20 -20.72
C GLY A 753 25.88 1.06 -20.38
N ASP A 754 24.64 1.17 -20.81
CA ASP A 754 23.60 0.18 -20.55
C ASP A 754 23.36 -0.78 -21.73
N VAL A 755 24.19 -0.68 -22.78
CA VAL A 755 24.05 -1.46 -24.00
C VAL A 755 25.34 -2.19 -24.41
N CYS A 756 25.17 -3.19 -25.24
CA CYS A 756 26.26 -3.86 -25.94
C CYS A 756 26.25 -3.40 -27.42
N LEU A 757 27.34 -2.84 -27.88
CA LEU A 757 27.50 -2.40 -29.26
C LEU A 757 28.44 -3.33 -30.04
N ARG A 758 28.14 -3.53 -31.32
CA ARG A 758 28.97 -4.26 -32.26
C ARG A 758 28.98 -3.56 -33.60
N ILE A 759 30.16 -3.33 -34.16
CA ILE A 759 30.33 -2.78 -35.51
C ILE A 759 30.66 -3.91 -36.46
N ASN A 760 29.99 -3.93 -37.61
CA ASN A 760 30.34 -4.80 -38.74
C ASN A 760 30.66 -3.92 -39.95
N THR A 761 31.66 -4.33 -40.71
CA THR A 761 32.18 -3.60 -41.88
C THR A 761 31.66 -4.10 -43.21
N SER A 762 30.70 -5.07 -43.17
CA SER A 762 30.07 -5.56 -44.42
C SER A 762 29.29 -4.46 -45.13
N ARG A 763 29.25 -4.53 -46.47
CA ARG A 763 28.49 -3.60 -47.29
C ARG A 763 27.08 -4.14 -47.46
N GLU A 764 26.08 -3.46 -46.87
CA GLU A 764 24.69 -3.91 -46.81
C GLU A 764 23.74 -2.74 -47.07
N ASN A 765 22.51 -3.05 -47.54
CA ASN A 765 21.42 -2.11 -47.48
C ASN A 765 20.80 -2.06 -46.08
N TYR A 766 19.94 -1.11 -45.80
CA TYR A 766 19.42 -0.89 -44.44
C TYR A 766 18.63 -2.10 -43.89
N ASP A 767 17.80 -2.73 -44.72
CA ASP A 767 16.96 -3.85 -44.29
C ASP A 767 17.81 -5.11 -44.03
N ASN A 768 18.83 -5.37 -44.82
CA ASN A 768 19.81 -6.44 -44.58
C ASN A 768 20.65 -6.15 -43.32
N ALA A 769 21.07 -4.93 -43.12
CA ALA A 769 21.77 -4.50 -41.92
C ALA A 769 20.91 -4.71 -40.66
N LYS A 770 19.64 -4.37 -40.73
CA LYS A 770 18.67 -4.64 -39.69
C LYS A 770 18.48 -6.14 -39.41
N LEU A 771 18.33 -6.94 -40.48
CA LEU A 771 18.23 -8.38 -40.34
C LEU A 771 19.51 -9.01 -39.78
N TYR A 772 20.67 -8.49 -40.14
CA TYR A 772 21.95 -8.94 -39.57
C TYR A 772 22.00 -8.73 -38.06
N CYS A 773 21.64 -7.54 -37.58
CA CYS A 773 21.59 -7.25 -36.15
C CYS A 773 20.55 -8.10 -35.43
N TYR A 774 19.39 -8.31 -36.06
CA TYR A 774 18.32 -9.15 -35.51
C TYR A 774 18.76 -10.61 -35.34
N ASN A 775 19.49 -11.19 -36.31
CA ASN A 775 20.03 -12.56 -36.22
C ASN A 775 21.07 -12.71 -35.09
N LEU A 776 21.64 -11.61 -34.60
CA LEU A 776 22.56 -11.56 -33.46
C LEU A 776 21.83 -11.18 -32.16
N SER A 777 20.50 -11.27 -32.16
CA SER A 777 19.63 -10.87 -31.00
C SER A 777 19.79 -9.41 -30.61
N GLY A 778 19.97 -8.52 -31.57
CA GLY A 778 20.08 -7.09 -31.41
C GLY A 778 19.30 -6.31 -32.48
N ASN A 779 19.44 -5.01 -32.51
CA ASN A 779 18.88 -4.10 -33.51
C ASN A 779 19.98 -3.23 -34.11
N LEU A 780 19.65 -2.43 -35.13
CA LEU A 780 20.51 -1.30 -35.51
C LEU A 780 20.53 -0.29 -34.35
N ALA A 781 21.72 0.22 -34.06
CA ALA A 781 21.98 1.02 -32.85
C ALA A 781 21.25 2.36 -32.83
N SER A 782 20.56 2.62 -31.74
CA SER A 782 19.96 3.93 -31.41
C SER A 782 20.96 4.72 -30.57
N LEU A 783 21.79 5.52 -31.22
CA LEU A 783 22.89 6.26 -30.61
C LEU A 783 22.36 7.50 -29.85
N THR A 784 21.82 7.29 -28.65
CA THR A 784 21.12 8.30 -27.86
C THR A 784 21.95 8.91 -26.73
N THR A 785 23.09 8.32 -26.37
CA THR A 785 23.98 8.83 -25.33
C THR A 785 25.35 9.25 -25.89
N SER A 786 26.02 10.22 -25.27
CA SER A 786 27.37 10.66 -25.67
C SER A 786 28.36 9.50 -25.65
N LYS A 787 28.26 8.58 -24.69
CA LYS A 787 29.16 7.42 -24.54
C LYS A 787 29.04 6.44 -25.71
N GLU A 788 27.81 6.19 -26.19
CA GLU A 788 27.55 5.35 -27.36
C GLU A 788 28.15 5.97 -28.61
N VAL A 789 27.92 7.27 -28.81
CA VAL A 789 28.46 8.02 -29.94
C VAL A 789 29.99 8.04 -29.90
N GLU A 790 30.61 8.38 -28.78
CA GLU A 790 32.07 8.38 -28.60
C GLU A 790 32.68 7.02 -28.90
N PHE A 791 32.10 5.96 -28.34
CA PHE A 791 32.56 4.60 -28.59
C PHE A 791 32.52 4.22 -30.09
N VAL A 792 31.41 4.53 -30.79
CA VAL A 792 31.29 4.21 -32.21
C VAL A 792 32.31 5.02 -33.02
N LEU A 793 32.53 6.28 -32.72
CA LEU A 793 33.50 7.12 -33.39
C LEU A 793 34.95 6.64 -33.16
N ASP A 794 35.27 6.19 -31.95
CA ASP A 794 36.59 5.62 -31.62
C ASP A 794 36.82 4.28 -32.32
N GLU A 795 35.83 3.42 -32.36
CA GLU A 795 35.92 2.15 -33.09
C GLU A 795 36.09 2.40 -34.60
N LEU A 796 35.35 3.34 -35.18
CA LEU A 796 35.50 3.72 -36.59
C LEU A 796 36.89 4.33 -36.89
N HIS A 797 37.58 4.91 -35.90
CA HIS A 797 38.94 5.42 -36.04
C HIS A 797 39.96 4.33 -36.33
N LYS A 798 39.72 3.10 -35.89
CA LYS A 798 40.58 1.96 -36.12
C LYS A 798 40.60 1.52 -37.61
N TYR A 799 39.60 1.92 -38.39
CA TYR A 799 39.43 1.55 -39.80
C TYR A 799 39.79 2.71 -40.76
N THR A 800 40.91 3.39 -40.51
CA THR A 800 41.35 4.58 -41.29
C THR A 800 41.59 4.35 -42.77
N VAL A 801 41.90 3.09 -43.15
CA VAL A 801 42.20 2.72 -44.55
C VAL A 801 40.91 2.43 -45.33
N GLN A 802 39.87 1.96 -44.67
CA GLN A 802 38.53 1.72 -45.25
C GLN A 802 37.58 2.82 -44.78
N LYS A 803 37.15 3.69 -45.69
CA LYS A 803 36.14 4.70 -45.36
C LYS A 803 34.83 4.00 -45.00
N ILE A 804 34.61 3.69 -43.73
CA ILE A 804 33.42 3.07 -43.21
C ILE A 804 32.43 4.15 -42.83
N SER A 805 31.21 4.02 -43.37
CA SER A 805 30.06 4.88 -43.06
C SER A 805 28.88 4.00 -42.74
N PRO A 806 28.75 3.55 -41.47
CA PRO A 806 27.82 2.49 -41.12
C PRO A 806 26.39 2.96 -41.01
N TRP A 807 25.43 2.09 -41.34
CA TRP A 807 24.05 2.25 -40.97
C TRP A 807 23.89 2.32 -39.48
N VAL A 808 23.03 3.24 -39.02
CA VAL A 808 22.53 3.38 -37.65
C VAL A 808 21.00 3.27 -37.63
N GLY A 809 20.44 3.02 -36.49
CA GLY A 809 19.01 2.80 -36.31
C GLY A 809 18.12 4.06 -36.43
N LEU A 810 18.50 5.01 -37.27
CA LEU A 810 17.73 6.24 -37.48
C LEU A 810 17.01 6.18 -38.84
N ARG A 811 15.68 6.39 -38.80
CA ARG A 811 14.87 6.42 -40.05
C ARG A 811 13.75 7.46 -39.98
N LYS A 812 13.29 7.90 -41.19
CA LYS A 812 12.15 8.79 -41.31
C LYS A 812 10.85 8.02 -41.08
N ILE A 813 10.10 8.41 -40.07
CA ILE A 813 8.85 7.72 -39.64
C ILE A 813 7.64 8.31 -40.39
N ASN A 814 7.65 9.64 -40.58
CA ASN A 814 6.66 10.34 -41.41
C ASN A 814 7.30 11.52 -42.14
N VAL A 815 6.52 12.33 -42.85
CA VAL A 815 6.98 13.40 -43.75
C VAL A 815 8.00 14.35 -43.08
N SER A 816 7.87 14.60 -41.76
CA SER A 816 8.70 15.58 -41.04
C SER A 816 9.43 15.02 -39.82
N TYR A 817 9.28 13.72 -39.52
CA TYR A 817 9.78 13.16 -38.26
C TYR A 817 10.75 12.01 -38.48
N TRP A 818 11.97 12.16 -37.88
CA TRP A 818 13.00 11.15 -37.79
C TRP A 818 13.04 10.55 -36.37
N GLY A 819 13.12 9.24 -36.28
CA GLY A 819 13.18 8.53 -35.00
C GLY A 819 14.13 7.35 -35.06
N TRP A 820 14.64 6.97 -33.88
CA TRP A 820 15.49 5.82 -33.71
C TRP A 820 14.71 4.52 -33.72
N GLU A 821 15.38 3.38 -33.95
CA GLU A 821 14.75 2.05 -33.93
C GLU A 821 14.08 1.70 -32.60
N ASP A 822 14.57 2.27 -31.50
CA ASP A 822 13.96 2.15 -30.17
C ASP A 822 12.79 3.13 -29.93
N MET A 823 12.34 3.82 -31.00
CA MET A 823 11.27 4.83 -31.02
C MET A 823 11.59 6.10 -30.21
N SER A 824 12.82 6.31 -29.77
CA SER A 824 13.23 7.58 -29.18
C SER A 824 13.30 8.68 -30.26
N PRO A 825 12.98 9.93 -29.88
CA PRO A 825 13.06 11.05 -30.83
C PRO A 825 14.52 11.34 -31.19
N PHE A 826 14.72 11.84 -32.41
CA PHE A 826 16.08 12.23 -32.88
C PHE A 826 16.76 13.26 -31.96
N THR A 827 16.00 14.11 -31.29
CA THR A 827 16.53 15.10 -30.32
C THR A 827 17.29 14.52 -29.13
N ASN A 828 17.23 13.21 -28.89
CA ASN A 828 17.90 12.53 -27.79
C ASN A 828 19.36 12.14 -28.10
N THR A 829 19.97 12.63 -29.17
CA THR A 829 21.35 12.32 -29.53
C THR A 829 22.23 13.57 -29.53
N THR A 830 23.55 13.38 -29.34
CA THR A 830 24.57 14.42 -29.56
C THR A 830 24.98 14.54 -31.05
N LEU A 831 24.59 13.57 -31.89
CA LEU A 831 24.83 13.61 -33.32
C LEU A 831 23.97 14.66 -34.02
N GLN A 832 24.54 15.31 -35.00
CA GLN A 832 23.85 16.29 -35.82
C GLN A 832 23.85 15.85 -37.31
N TRP A 833 22.90 16.39 -38.05
CA TRP A 833 22.90 16.22 -39.49
C TRP A 833 24.10 16.98 -40.11
N LEU A 834 24.66 16.40 -41.15
CA LEU A 834 25.65 17.13 -41.96
C LEU A 834 25.02 18.36 -42.63
N PRO A 835 25.81 19.40 -42.97
CA PRO A 835 25.27 20.58 -43.63
C PRO A 835 24.51 20.22 -44.92
N GLY A 836 23.26 20.67 -45.02
CA GLY A 836 22.35 20.34 -46.09
C GLY A 836 21.56 19.05 -45.97
N GLU A 837 21.71 18.37 -44.82
CA GLU A 837 20.93 17.17 -44.47
C GLU A 837 19.88 17.47 -43.36
N PRO A 838 18.80 16.73 -43.18
CA PRO A 838 18.37 15.61 -44.07
C PRO A 838 17.78 16.14 -45.39
N ASN A 839 18.28 15.63 -46.51
CA ASN A 839 17.71 15.92 -47.81
C ASN A 839 16.61 14.87 -48.14
N ASP A 840 15.88 15.08 -49.22
CA ASP A 840 14.81 14.20 -49.70
C ASP A 840 15.31 12.93 -50.41
N SER A 841 16.64 12.65 -50.39
CA SER A 841 17.25 11.52 -51.08
C SER A 841 16.97 10.15 -50.43
N GLY A 842 16.44 10.11 -49.19
CA GLY A 842 16.17 8.84 -48.52
C GLY A 842 15.46 8.93 -47.19
N PHE A 843 15.06 7.76 -46.67
CA PHE A 843 14.29 7.57 -45.45
C PHE A 843 15.10 6.88 -44.36
N CYS A 844 16.38 6.53 -44.59
CA CYS A 844 17.29 5.87 -43.66
C CYS A 844 18.54 6.72 -43.48
N ALA A 845 19.25 6.55 -42.37
CA ALA A 845 20.43 7.35 -42.08
C ALA A 845 21.65 6.47 -41.76
N TYR A 846 22.82 6.93 -42.23
CA TYR A 846 24.12 6.39 -41.89
C TYR A 846 25.05 7.46 -41.31
N LEU A 847 26.01 7.01 -40.51
CA LEU A 847 26.97 7.87 -39.86
C LEU A 847 28.14 8.12 -40.79
N VAL A 848 28.44 9.39 -41.05
CA VAL A 848 29.60 9.84 -41.84
C VAL A 848 30.68 10.36 -40.89
N ARG A 849 31.89 9.93 -41.11
CA ARG A 849 33.08 10.46 -40.51
C ARG A 849 34.09 10.86 -41.56
N ALA A 850 34.13 12.15 -41.87
CA ALA A 850 35.10 12.76 -42.76
C ALA A 850 35.74 13.97 -42.00
N GLU A 851 35.87 15.10 -42.62
CA GLU A 851 36.28 16.35 -41.93
C GLU A 851 35.25 16.80 -40.89
N ILE A 852 33.96 16.50 -41.14
CA ILE A 852 32.84 16.75 -40.23
C ILE A 852 32.16 15.40 -39.91
N VAL A 853 31.91 15.15 -38.63
CA VAL A 853 31.16 14.00 -38.16
C VAL A 853 29.67 14.33 -38.12
N GLY A 854 28.83 13.50 -38.73
CA GLY A 854 27.41 13.74 -38.73
C GLY A 854 26.61 12.66 -39.43
N LEU A 855 25.30 12.79 -39.43
CA LEU A 855 24.34 11.90 -40.06
C LEU A 855 24.01 12.36 -41.46
N LYS A 856 23.82 11.41 -42.37
CA LYS A 856 23.40 11.65 -43.73
C LYS A 856 22.16 10.81 -44.08
N ALA A 857 21.16 11.45 -44.68
CA ALA A 857 19.98 10.75 -45.19
C ALA A 857 20.31 10.01 -46.48
N TYR A 858 19.79 8.80 -46.61
CA TYR A 858 20.08 7.94 -47.79
C TYR A 858 18.93 6.99 -48.08
N ALA A 859 18.85 6.53 -49.33
CA ALA A 859 17.84 5.56 -49.69
C ALA A 859 18.11 4.22 -49.00
N CYS A 860 17.09 3.65 -48.39
CA CYS A 860 17.21 2.42 -47.57
C CYS A 860 17.63 1.18 -48.45
N THR A 861 17.39 1.23 -49.76
CA THR A 861 17.75 0.21 -50.76
C THR A 861 19.22 0.26 -51.20
N GLU A 862 19.87 1.39 -50.94
CA GLU A 862 21.28 1.59 -51.29
C GLU A 862 22.21 0.92 -50.27
N MET A 863 23.44 0.65 -50.75
CA MET A 863 24.44 -0.10 -49.99
C MET A 863 25.40 0.84 -49.25
N ALA A 864 25.38 0.84 -47.92
CA ALA A 864 26.35 1.55 -47.11
C ALA A 864 27.49 0.61 -46.66
N ASN A 865 28.67 1.22 -46.31
CA ASN A 865 29.82 0.49 -45.86
C ASN A 865 29.82 0.38 -44.32
N GLY A 866 29.28 -0.73 -43.84
CA GLY A 866 29.18 -1.03 -42.40
C GLY A 866 27.83 -0.81 -41.77
N LEU A 867 27.70 -1.33 -40.59
CA LEU A 867 26.48 -1.21 -39.74
C LEU A 867 26.87 -1.27 -38.26
N VAL A 868 26.07 -0.66 -37.40
CA VAL A 868 26.24 -0.72 -35.94
C VAL A 868 25.02 -1.42 -35.33
N CYS A 869 25.29 -2.53 -34.62
CA CYS A 869 24.29 -3.26 -33.89
C CYS A 869 24.31 -2.89 -32.40
N GLU A 870 23.15 -2.91 -31.80
CA GLU A 870 22.92 -2.70 -30.37
C GLU A 870 22.10 -3.84 -29.78
N LYS A 871 22.43 -4.27 -28.56
CA LYS A 871 21.57 -5.10 -27.73
C LYS A 871 21.71 -4.71 -26.24
N PRO A 872 20.70 -4.96 -25.41
CA PRO A 872 20.79 -4.67 -23.98
C PRO A 872 21.80 -5.59 -23.28
N VAL A 873 22.46 -5.07 -22.24
CA VAL A 873 23.48 -5.81 -21.45
C VAL A 873 22.87 -7.00 -20.74
N GLY A 874 23.47 -8.19 -20.94
CA GLY A 874 23.23 -9.41 -20.15
C GLY A 874 21.82 -9.98 -20.17
N ARG A 875 20.92 -9.44 -20.98
CA ARG A 875 19.55 -9.93 -21.11
C ARG A 875 19.47 -10.95 -22.23
N HIS A 876 19.19 -12.21 -21.89
CA HIS A 876 18.83 -13.19 -22.91
C HIS A 876 17.62 -12.67 -23.69
N SER A 877 17.81 -12.52 -24.96
CA SER A 877 16.85 -12.22 -26.04
C SER A 877 15.39 -12.04 -25.63
N VAL A 878 15.06 -10.90 -25.07
CA VAL A 878 13.72 -10.37 -25.26
C VAL A 878 13.81 -9.44 -26.46
N SER A 879 13.07 -9.78 -27.49
CA SER A 879 13.06 -9.05 -28.76
C SER A 879 12.95 -7.56 -28.48
N ALA A 880 13.69 -6.77 -29.20
CA ALA A 880 13.67 -5.31 -29.22
C ALA A 880 12.27 -4.68 -29.48
N PHE A 881 11.26 -5.50 -29.64
CA PHE A 881 9.86 -5.14 -29.76
C PHE A 881 9.33 -4.39 -28.51
N SER A 882 9.90 -4.59 -27.32
CA SER A 882 9.32 -4.04 -26.11
C SER A 882 9.60 -2.54 -25.88
N LYS A 883 10.75 -2.04 -26.31
CA LYS A 883 11.07 -0.60 -26.19
C LYS A 883 10.28 0.23 -27.21
N GLY A 884 10.15 -0.30 -28.44
CA GLY A 884 9.37 0.31 -29.52
C GLY A 884 7.87 0.33 -29.26
N VAL A 885 7.31 -0.72 -28.67
CA VAL A 885 5.88 -0.82 -28.36
C VAL A 885 5.49 0.14 -27.22
N LYS A 886 6.32 0.33 -26.21
CA LYS A 886 6.05 1.33 -25.14
C LYS A 886 6.01 2.76 -25.68
N ASN A 887 6.94 3.12 -26.56
CA ASN A 887 6.96 4.46 -27.14
C ASN A 887 5.84 4.65 -28.15
N MET A 888 5.46 3.60 -28.88
CA MET A 888 4.32 3.62 -29.82
C MET A 888 2.98 3.74 -29.09
N ILE A 889 2.81 3.08 -27.94
CA ILE A 889 1.61 3.20 -27.09
C ILE A 889 1.54 4.59 -26.46
N ARG A 890 2.66 5.16 -26.02
CA ARG A 890 2.72 6.53 -25.51
C ARG A 890 2.40 7.57 -26.59
N LEU A 891 2.82 7.34 -27.81
CA LEU A 891 2.42 8.15 -28.98
C LEU A 891 0.94 7.96 -29.33
N ILE A 892 0.43 6.74 -29.36
CA ILE A 892 -0.98 6.45 -29.63
C ILE A 892 -1.89 7.04 -28.54
N SER A 893 -1.49 6.98 -27.27
CA SER A 893 -2.24 7.62 -26.17
C SER A 893 -2.23 9.15 -26.23
N GLN A 894 -1.16 9.76 -26.72
CA GLN A 894 -1.09 11.20 -26.98
C GLN A 894 -1.93 11.62 -28.19
N PHE A 895 -2.05 10.76 -29.22
CA PHE A 895 -2.88 11.02 -30.39
C PHE A 895 -4.37 10.74 -30.15
N SER A 896 -4.74 9.78 -29.30
CA SER A 896 -6.13 9.51 -28.91
C SER A 896 -6.67 10.55 -27.92
N ALA A 897 -5.84 11.11 -27.04
CA ALA A 897 -6.21 12.23 -26.20
C ALA A 897 -6.52 13.52 -26.99
N ALA A 898 -5.94 13.66 -28.18
CA ALA A 898 -6.21 14.79 -29.08
C ALA A 898 -7.48 14.61 -29.94
N ARG A 899 -8.08 13.40 -30.01
CA ARG A 899 -9.27 13.10 -30.83
C ARG A 899 -10.55 12.75 -30.04
N GLY A 900 -10.51 12.64 -28.73
CA GLY A 900 -11.72 12.42 -27.93
C GLY A 900 -12.41 11.06 -28.11
N ASP A 901 -11.76 10.10 -28.78
CA ASP A 901 -12.33 8.77 -28.99
C ASP A 901 -11.87 7.82 -27.87
N GLY A 902 -12.80 7.46 -27.01
CA GLY A 902 -12.59 6.48 -25.94
C GLY A 902 -12.38 5.08 -26.52
N ILE A 903 -11.13 4.66 -26.57
CA ILE A 903 -10.78 3.23 -26.72
C ILE A 903 -10.43 2.73 -25.31
N ASN A 904 -11.46 2.32 -24.59
CA ASN A 904 -11.33 1.43 -23.43
C ASN A 904 -11.37 0.02 -23.95
N ASP A 905 -10.27 -0.70 -23.83
CA ASP A 905 -10.09 -2.14 -23.60
C ASP A 905 -8.79 -2.64 -24.22
N PHE A 906 -7.68 -2.35 -23.57
CA PHE A 906 -6.51 -3.21 -23.63
C PHE A 906 -6.09 -3.52 -22.18
N ARG A 907 -6.54 -4.68 -21.67
CA ARG A 907 -5.98 -5.30 -20.47
C ARG A 907 -4.56 -5.73 -20.81
N TRP A 908 -3.60 -5.10 -20.17
CA TRP A 908 -2.26 -5.67 -20.04
C TRP A 908 -2.28 -6.59 -18.83
N GLU A 909 -2.20 -7.89 -19.07
CA GLU A 909 -1.75 -8.80 -18.02
C GLU A 909 -0.34 -8.34 -17.61
N GLU A 910 -0.08 -8.21 -16.32
CA GLU A 910 1.26 -8.03 -15.78
C GLU A 910 2.07 -9.29 -16.07
N GLY A 911 2.46 -9.45 -17.30
CA GLY A 911 3.36 -10.49 -17.77
C GLY A 911 4.77 -10.19 -17.31
N GLY A 912 5.49 -11.25 -17.03
CA GLY A 912 6.86 -11.22 -16.57
C GLY A 912 7.84 -10.40 -17.42
N CYS A 913 9.13 -10.50 -17.17
CA CYS A 913 10.22 -9.82 -17.86
C CYS A 913 10.22 -9.95 -19.38
N SER A 914 9.48 -10.90 -19.93
CA SER A 914 9.30 -11.07 -21.37
C SER A 914 8.69 -9.86 -22.09
N MET A 915 8.06 -8.93 -21.37
CA MET A 915 7.48 -7.72 -21.95
C MET A 915 8.25 -6.42 -21.63
N MET A 916 9.49 -6.52 -21.11
CA MET A 916 10.34 -5.35 -20.91
C MET A 916 11.55 -5.35 -21.83
#